data_6d81330c146103d94dacb59697f04289
#
_entry.id   6d81330c146103d94dacb59697f04289
#
_cell.length_a   1.000
_cell.length_b   1.000
_cell.length_c   1.000
_cell.angle_alpha   90.00
_cell.angle_beta   90.00
_cell.angle_gamma   90.00
#
_symmetry.space_group_name_H-M   'P 1'
#
loop_
_entity.id
_entity.type
_entity.pdbx_description
1 polymer ?
#
loop_
_entity_poly.entity_id
_entity_poly.type
_entity_poly.pdbx_seq_one_letter_code
_entity_poly.pdbx_strand_id
1 'polypeptide(L)'
;MNTIKIKLLLMAGISVAFQICGVADGVSTSALPNTDANDWENMSVNSRNRLPARTYSVPLASEKDALSDKLDVDSPYRMSLNGTWKFSWTGNPKLRVKGFESENFDDGDWFTIPVPACVELHGFGSPGYVNWRYPHKLDWPRIRDRQSGKDDYNPVSSYRRKFTLPANWKERRVILRFDGVYSAYYVWVNGVNVGYAEDSKLPSEFDVTDFVREGENTLAVEVYRWCDGSYLEDQDMTRYSGIFRDVTLWSMPKDGIWDFTVKTRPVDGYESWSLELELENGDAASLYDAENKKVADLSKLSDSRFKLQFRPQLWSAEKPYLYTLVVRKGDDIRMRRVGFKDQKIIGNAIYVNGRKIKFRGVNRHETSPVYGRSVTLDEMIRDIELMKRYNFDTVRTSHYPNHRLWYDLCDRYGLYVMAEANVEGHEPMYGKHGLGRFNEWRHSIVERNERNVLFYRNHPSVVFWSLGNETGHGPCFTAAMAAVKEIDNTRIVQWEPWNNESDVDARMYRSIAWLEQRGRLGAGLPLLSEKELGENIQLNDYKGNQSADKPFFMCEYAHAMGNALGNFEEYWQLFYKYDCMAGGCIWDWVDQAIWKETNRIDPSTGKRERYLAFGGDFDESPNDGPFNCNGLITAERKVTPKLIEAAHVQRYLAVDSSFTLHNRYAFTPADEFSGVWELVVDGKSVKKGEFAVPAVKPLSSGKLSFSADDFAGEGERFLNISFALKNDTLWAKKGWVVARNQIVIPSAVVEKKSAAKPKDIEVEETSREITVVSGRTRAVFDRSTG
;
A
#
# COMPACT_ATOMS: atom_id res chain seq x y z
N MET A 1 -11.24 -28.33 -54.02
CA MET A 1 -12.25 -27.33 -54.37
C MET A 1 -13.42 -27.49 -53.44
N ASN A 2 -13.55 -26.66 -52.43
CA ASN A 2 -14.78 -26.32 -51.74
C ASN A 2 -14.51 -25.12 -50.85
N THR A 3 -14.98 -23.99 -51.33
CA THR A 3 -14.81 -22.67 -50.78
C THR A 3 -15.89 -22.50 -49.68
N ILE A 4 -15.47 -22.39 -48.39
CA ILE A 4 -16.37 -22.02 -47.31
C ILE A 4 -16.39 -20.51 -47.19
N LYS A 5 -17.54 -19.92 -47.57
CA LYS A 5 -17.85 -18.49 -47.39
C LYS A 5 -18.09 -18.23 -45.87
N ILE A 6 -17.20 -17.48 -45.22
CA ILE A 6 -17.45 -16.93 -43.89
C ILE A 6 -18.35 -15.70 -44.07
N LYS A 7 -19.59 -15.79 -43.58
CA LYS A 7 -20.47 -14.62 -43.40
C LYS A 7 -19.98 -13.79 -42.22
N LEU A 8 -19.48 -12.58 -42.51
CA LEU A 8 -19.36 -11.52 -41.49
C LEU A 8 -20.79 -11.13 -41.04
N LEU A 9 -21.14 -11.45 -39.83
CA LEU A 9 -22.22 -10.78 -39.10
C LEU A 9 -21.63 -9.46 -38.56
N LEU A 10 -22.02 -8.33 -39.13
CA LEU A 10 -21.92 -7.04 -38.50
C LEU A 10 -22.85 -7.06 -37.26
N MET A 11 -22.28 -7.22 -36.08
CA MET A 11 -22.95 -6.81 -34.86
C MET A 11 -22.94 -5.28 -34.83
N ALA A 12 -24.11 -4.69 -34.87
CA ALA A 12 -24.33 -3.28 -34.64
C ALA A 12 -23.78 -2.93 -33.26
N GLY A 13 -22.69 -2.17 -33.23
CA GLY A 13 -22.18 -1.59 -32.02
C GLY A 13 -23.20 -0.63 -31.44
N ILE A 14 -23.81 -1.00 -30.33
CA ILE A 14 -24.38 -0.02 -29.42
C ILE A 14 -23.17 0.67 -28.78
N SER A 15 -22.70 1.75 -29.38
CA SER A 15 -21.91 2.77 -28.72
C SER A 15 -22.81 3.37 -27.65
N VAL A 16 -22.75 2.83 -26.44
CA VAL A 16 -23.09 3.59 -25.25
C VAL A 16 -21.92 4.58 -25.11
N ALA A 17 -22.04 5.72 -25.77
CA ALA A 17 -21.26 6.88 -25.42
C ALA A 17 -21.64 7.20 -23.97
N PHE A 18 -20.84 6.75 -22.99
CA PHE A 18 -20.77 7.44 -21.74
C PHE A 18 -20.23 8.83 -22.10
N GLN A 19 -21.16 9.74 -22.29
CA GLN A 19 -20.89 11.15 -22.09
C GLN A 19 -20.21 11.23 -20.74
N ILE A 20 -18.90 11.48 -20.73
CA ILE A 20 -18.26 12.16 -19.61
C ILE A 20 -18.99 13.51 -19.64
N CYS A 21 -20.11 13.58 -18.93
CA CYS A 21 -20.81 14.83 -18.72
C CYS A 21 -19.80 15.75 -18.08
N GLY A 22 -19.36 16.72 -18.85
CA GLY A 22 -18.68 17.86 -18.28
C GLY A 22 -19.58 18.42 -17.17
N VAL A 23 -19.13 18.28 -15.92
CA VAL A 23 -19.79 18.88 -14.77
C VAL A 23 -19.43 20.37 -14.76
N ALA A 24 -19.63 21.04 -15.89
CA ALA A 24 -19.55 22.50 -15.98
C ALA A 24 -20.87 23.17 -15.62
N ASP A 25 -21.99 22.49 -15.83
CA ASP A 25 -23.32 23.09 -15.56
C ASP A 25 -24.03 22.32 -14.45
N GLY A 26 -23.88 22.85 -13.21
CA GLY A 26 -24.90 22.79 -12.16
C GLY A 26 -25.47 21.40 -11.82
N VAL A 27 -24.67 20.46 -11.32
CA VAL A 27 -25.24 19.41 -10.44
C VAL A 27 -25.61 20.14 -9.13
N SER A 28 -26.78 20.73 -9.09
CA SER A 28 -27.40 21.21 -7.85
C SER A 28 -27.66 20.00 -6.99
N THR A 29 -27.03 19.94 -5.83
CA THR A 29 -27.33 18.92 -4.82
C THR A 29 -28.73 19.23 -4.32
N SER A 30 -29.71 18.38 -4.64
CA SER A 30 -31.06 18.52 -4.09
C SER A 30 -31.04 17.98 -2.65
N ALA A 31 -31.81 18.69 -1.76
CA ALA A 31 -32.06 18.17 -0.42
C ALA A 31 -32.66 16.75 -0.51
N LEU A 32 -32.07 15.80 0.20
CA LEU A 32 -32.63 14.46 0.31
C LEU A 32 -33.72 14.43 1.37
N PRO A 33 -34.75 13.57 1.24
CA PRO A 33 -35.74 13.44 2.31
C PRO A 33 -35.04 12.95 3.61
N ASN A 34 -35.42 13.53 4.74
CA ASN A 34 -35.06 13.02 6.07
C ASN A 34 -35.89 11.77 6.35
N THR A 35 -35.70 10.71 5.58
CA THR A 35 -36.39 9.43 5.73
C THR A 35 -35.53 8.46 6.50
N ASP A 36 -36.15 7.51 7.21
CA ASP A 36 -35.55 6.32 7.77
C ASP A 36 -35.13 5.36 6.62
N ALA A 37 -34.43 5.86 5.59
CA ALA A 37 -33.93 5.05 4.50
C ALA A 37 -32.85 4.10 5.01
N ASN A 38 -33.00 2.81 4.74
CA ASN A 38 -31.98 1.80 5.07
C ASN A 38 -31.01 1.63 3.88
N ASP A 39 -30.38 2.72 3.43
CA ASP A 39 -29.42 2.64 2.33
C ASP A 39 -28.23 1.75 2.69
N TRP A 40 -27.85 1.69 3.95
CA TRP A 40 -26.76 0.84 4.48
C TRP A 40 -27.03 -0.68 4.45
N GLU A 41 -28.22 -1.11 3.99
CA GLU A 41 -28.58 -2.51 3.67
C GLU A 41 -29.21 -2.60 2.26
N ASN A 42 -28.73 -1.78 1.30
CA ASN A 42 -29.30 -1.70 -0.05
C ASN A 42 -28.22 -1.68 -1.13
N MET A 43 -27.82 -2.85 -1.61
CA MET A 43 -26.76 -3.06 -2.62
C MET A 43 -26.91 -2.26 -3.92
N SER A 44 -28.04 -1.60 -4.15
CA SER A 44 -28.23 -0.71 -5.31
C SER A 44 -27.83 0.74 -5.05
N VAL A 45 -27.41 1.07 -3.82
CA VAL A 45 -27.14 2.45 -3.37
C VAL A 45 -25.79 2.55 -2.67
N ASN A 46 -24.71 2.79 -3.39
CA ASN A 46 -23.41 3.08 -2.80
C ASN A 46 -23.27 4.53 -2.31
N SER A 47 -24.11 5.42 -2.82
CA SER A 47 -24.08 6.84 -2.43
C SER A 47 -25.32 7.60 -2.89
N ARG A 48 -25.56 8.75 -2.23
CA ARG A 48 -26.51 9.78 -2.67
C ARG A 48 -25.84 11.13 -2.67
N ASN A 49 -26.01 11.91 -3.74
CA ASN A 49 -25.42 13.25 -3.91
C ASN A 49 -23.88 13.30 -3.78
N ARG A 50 -23.19 12.17 -3.75
CA ARG A 50 -21.72 12.13 -3.77
C ARG A 50 -21.23 12.59 -5.14
N LEU A 51 -20.32 13.56 -5.14
CA LEU A 51 -19.71 14.08 -6.37
C LEU A 51 -18.81 13.04 -7.04
N PRO A 52 -18.60 13.14 -8.38
CA PRO A 52 -17.65 12.28 -9.09
C PRO A 52 -16.24 12.34 -8.50
N ALA A 53 -15.56 11.20 -8.50
CA ALA A 53 -14.18 11.12 -8.03
C ALA A 53 -13.23 11.89 -8.96
N ARG A 54 -12.21 12.53 -8.38
CA ARG A 54 -11.25 13.38 -9.08
C ARG A 54 -9.87 13.36 -8.43
N THR A 55 -8.84 13.78 -9.17
CA THR A 55 -7.51 13.92 -8.58
C THR A 55 -7.54 14.95 -7.42
N TYR A 56 -6.74 14.66 -6.36
CA TYR A 56 -6.61 15.62 -5.26
C TYR A 56 -5.87 16.87 -5.74
N SER A 57 -6.53 18.00 -5.74
CA SER A 57 -5.93 19.30 -6.08
C SER A 57 -6.68 20.43 -5.40
N VAL A 58 -6.03 21.07 -4.42
CA VAL A 58 -6.59 22.21 -3.66
C VAL A 58 -6.45 23.49 -4.47
N PRO A 59 -7.45 24.39 -4.52
CA PRO A 59 -7.27 25.75 -5.03
C PRO A 59 -6.21 26.49 -4.22
N LEU A 60 -5.32 27.19 -4.89
CA LEU A 60 -4.22 27.94 -4.26
C LEU A 60 -4.38 29.45 -4.48
N ALA A 61 -3.84 30.25 -3.56
CA ALA A 61 -3.92 31.70 -3.66
C ALA A 61 -2.94 32.28 -4.67
N SER A 62 -1.82 31.58 -4.90
CA SER A 62 -0.77 32.08 -5.80
C SER A 62 0.07 30.95 -6.40
N GLU A 63 0.77 31.28 -7.48
CA GLU A 63 1.78 30.38 -8.05
C GLU A 63 2.94 30.12 -7.07
N LYS A 64 3.28 31.09 -6.22
CA LYS A 64 4.29 30.90 -5.17
C LYS A 64 3.92 29.78 -4.21
N ASP A 65 2.62 29.65 -3.86
CA ASP A 65 2.12 28.55 -3.02
C ASP A 65 2.22 27.22 -3.75
N ALA A 66 1.92 27.20 -5.05
CA ALA A 66 2.06 26.01 -5.89
C ALA A 66 3.51 25.51 -6.01
N LEU A 67 4.48 26.40 -5.92
CA LEU A 67 5.92 26.11 -6.00
C LEU A 67 6.55 25.85 -4.62
N SER A 68 5.78 25.88 -3.52
CA SER A 68 6.32 25.56 -2.20
C SER A 68 6.74 24.08 -2.11
N ASP A 69 7.76 23.79 -1.30
CA ASP A 69 8.23 22.40 -1.08
C ASP A 69 7.39 21.63 -0.04
N LYS A 70 6.27 22.20 0.43
CA LYS A 70 5.37 21.53 1.37
C LYS A 70 4.72 20.32 0.74
N LEU A 71 4.65 19.23 1.48
CA LEU A 71 3.93 18.02 1.06
C LEU A 71 2.42 18.29 0.95
N ASP A 72 1.86 18.96 1.96
CA ASP A 72 0.48 19.44 1.98
C ASP A 72 0.47 20.97 2.02
N VAL A 73 0.16 21.57 0.88
CA VAL A 73 0.22 23.03 0.71
C VAL A 73 -0.95 23.69 1.44
N ASP A 74 -0.66 24.69 2.28
CA ASP A 74 -1.68 25.51 2.90
C ASP A 74 -2.47 26.30 1.84
N SER A 75 -3.75 26.44 2.05
CA SER A 75 -4.62 27.18 1.15
C SER A 75 -5.69 27.96 1.93
N PRO A 76 -5.94 29.23 1.62
CA PRO A 76 -7.06 29.96 2.20
C PRO A 76 -8.43 29.46 1.69
N TYR A 77 -8.42 28.56 0.73
CA TYR A 77 -9.60 27.93 0.15
C TYR A 77 -9.84 26.50 0.66
N ARG A 78 -9.11 26.09 1.70
CA ARG A 78 -9.31 24.83 2.43
C ARG A 78 -9.39 25.10 3.92
N MET A 79 -10.45 24.64 4.56
CA MET A 79 -10.66 24.73 6.00
C MET A 79 -10.76 23.32 6.59
N SER A 80 -9.98 23.05 7.64
CA SER A 80 -10.09 21.79 8.39
C SER A 80 -11.29 21.84 9.34
N LEU A 81 -12.07 20.78 9.35
CA LEU A 81 -13.08 20.50 10.37
C LEU A 81 -12.62 19.47 11.40
N ASN A 82 -11.34 19.08 11.39
CA ASN A 82 -10.74 18.23 12.41
C ASN A 82 -10.79 18.90 13.80
N GLY A 83 -10.70 18.09 14.84
CA GLY A 83 -10.66 18.55 16.23
C GLY A 83 -11.78 17.92 17.07
N THR A 84 -12.24 18.59 18.10
CA THR A 84 -13.25 18.04 19.03
C THR A 84 -14.65 18.19 18.48
N TRP A 85 -15.41 17.09 18.41
CA TRP A 85 -16.82 17.05 17.99
C TRP A 85 -17.70 16.55 19.15
N LYS A 86 -18.94 16.98 19.20
CA LYS A 86 -19.98 16.36 20.02
C LYS A 86 -20.29 14.96 19.48
N PHE A 87 -20.53 13.99 20.38
CA PHE A 87 -20.58 12.58 20.03
C PHE A 87 -21.60 11.80 20.87
N SER A 88 -22.41 10.98 20.22
CA SER A 88 -23.29 10.01 20.86
C SER A 88 -23.13 8.66 20.18
N TRP A 89 -23.24 7.57 20.93
CA TRP A 89 -23.03 6.21 20.45
C TRP A 89 -24.10 5.26 20.96
N THR A 90 -24.53 4.34 20.10
CA THR A 90 -25.40 3.22 20.47
C THR A 90 -24.97 1.94 19.76
N GLY A 91 -25.14 0.78 20.42
CA GLY A 91 -24.85 -0.54 19.85
C GLY A 91 -25.93 -1.06 18.87
N ASN A 92 -27.05 -0.36 18.72
CA ASN A 92 -28.21 -0.83 17.96
C ASN A 92 -28.82 0.27 17.12
N PRO A 93 -29.02 0.08 15.79
CA PRO A 93 -29.59 1.10 14.90
C PRO A 93 -31.01 1.56 15.31
N LYS A 94 -31.77 0.68 15.97
CA LYS A 94 -33.14 1.02 16.45
C LYS A 94 -33.14 2.03 17.61
N LEU A 95 -31.99 2.14 18.31
CA LEU A 95 -31.78 3.07 19.44
C LEU A 95 -31.02 4.33 19.06
N ARG A 96 -30.74 4.54 17.75
CA ARG A 96 -30.03 5.74 17.30
C ARG A 96 -30.78 7.01 17.68
N VAL A 97 -30.04 8.08 17.91
CA VAL A 97 -30.64 9.40 18.23
C VAL A 97 -31.32 9.93 17.00
N LYS A 98 -32.61 10.24 17.14
CA LYS A 98 -33.42 10.87 16.05
C LYS A 98 -33.53 12.36 16.25
N GLY A 99 -33.60 13.12 15.14
CA GLY A 99 -33.74 14.57 15.16
C GLY A 99 -32.47 15.33 15.56
N PHE A 100 -31.36 14.62 15.75
CA PHE A 100 -30.07 15.21 16.16
C PHE A 100 -29.45 16.11 15.08
N GLU A 101 -29.89 15.98 13.86
CA GLU A 101 -29.51 16.79 12.72
C GLU A 101 -30.05 18.24 12.83
N SER A 102 -31.12 18.46 13.61
CA SER A 102 -31.73 19.78 13.82
C SER A 102 -30.74 20.76 14.45
N GLU A 103 -30.76 22.01 13.96
CA GLU A 103 -29.92 23.09 14.49
C GLU A 103 -30.18 23.36 15.98
N ASN A 104 -31.43 23.22 16.40
CA ASN A 104 -31.89 23.48 17.77
C ASN A 104 -31.81 22.26 18.69
N PHE A 105 -31.21 21.16 18.23
CA PHE A 105 -31.07 19.96 19.05
C PHE A 105 -30.14 20.25 20.23
N ASP A 106 -30.55 19.85 21.42
CA ASP A 106 -29.73 19.96 22.63
C ASP A 106 -28.75 18.79 22.73
N ASP A 107 -27.49 19.08 22.48
CA ASP A 107 -26.36 18.14 22.60
C ASP A 107 -25.48 18.37 23.85
N GLY A 108 -26.04 19.08 24.86
CA GLY A 108 -25.34 19.45 26.08
C GLY A 108 -24.74 18.25 26.80
N ASP A 109 -25.49 17.17 26.93
CA ASP A 109 -25.12 15.93 27.62
C ASP A 109 -24.32 14.95 26.75
N TRP A 110 -24.04 15.29 25.48
CA TRP A 110 -23.28 14.42 24.61
C TRP A 110 -21.79 14.37 25.00
N PHE A 111 -21.16 13.23 24.77
CA PHE A 111 -19.72 13.08 24.89
C PHE A 111 -19.00 13.99 23.86
N THR A 112 -17.70 14.01 23.96
CA THR A 112 -16.84 14.62 22.93
C THR A 112 -15.82 13.60 22.45
N ILE A 113 -15.49 13.64 21.16
CA ILE A 113 -14.50 12.78 20.53
C ILE A 113 -13.61 13.60 19.61
N PRO A 114 -12.31 13.32 19.50
CA PRO A 114 -11.50 13.90 18.43
C PRO A 114 -11.92 13.34 17.07
N VAL A 115 -11.81 14.15 16.02
CA VAL A 115 -11.93 13.75 14.62
C VAL A 115 -10.67 14.26 13.91
N PRO A 116 -9.92 13.38 13.21
CA PRO A 116 -10.17 11.96 12.98
C PRO A 116 -9.89 11.06 14.19
N ALA A 117 -10.68 9.96 14.34
CA ALA A 117 -10.45 8.93 15.35
C ALA A 117 -11.18 7.61 15.03
N CYS A 118 -10.66 6.51 15.57
CA CYS A 118 -11.37 5.24 15.69
C CYS A 118 -12.14 5.24 17.01
N VAL A 119 -13.45 5.07 16.99
CA VAL A 119 -14.31 5.27 18.17
C VAL A 119 -14.03 4.26 19.27
N GLU A 120 -13.63 3.04 18.93
CA GLU A 120 -13.31 1.95 19.85
C GLU A 120 -12.11 2.30 20.76
N LEU A 121 -11.16 3.11 20.26
CA LEU A 121 -10.01 3.58 21.06
C LEU A 121 -10.37 4.69 22.05
N HIS A 122 -11.61 5.17 21.99
CA HIS A 122 -12.17 6.16 22.92
C HIS A 122 -13.23 5.57 23.85
N GLY A 123 -13.33 4.22 23.92
CA GLY A 123 -14.21 3.51 24.85
C GLY A 123 -15.64 3.26 24.34
N PHE A 124 -15.89 3.42 23.03
CA PHE A 124 -17.20 3.18 22.41
C PHE A 124 -17.17 1.90 21.54
N GLY A 125 -17.59 0.78 22.11
CA GLY A 125 -17.42 -0.53 21.50
C GLY A 125 -16.02 -1.11 21.76
N SER A 126 -15.64 -2.14 20.99
CA SER A 126 -14.34 -2.80 21.06
C SER A 126 -13.71 -2.97 19.70
N PRO A 127 -12.38 -2.81 19.57
CA PRO A 127 -11.68 -3.28 18.38
C PRO A 127 -11.95 -4.77 18.19
N GLY A 128 -12.08 -5.23 16.95
CA GLY A 128 -12.29 -6.65 16.65
C GLY A 128 -11.27 -7.13 15.63
N TYR A 129 -10.81 -8.39 15.80
CA TYR A 129 -9.92 -9.01 14.83
C TYR A 129 -10.38 -10.43 14.46
N VAL A 130 -10.67 -10.62 13.20
CA VAL A 130 -10.84 -11.94 12.57
C VAL A 130 -10.13 -11.92 11.22
N ASN A 131 -9.50 -13.06 10.87
CA ASN A 131 -8.73 -13.19 9.64
C ASN A 131 -9.66 -13.24 8.41
N TRP A 132 -10.42 -14.36 8.25
CA TRP A 132 -11.15 -14.66 7.01
C TRP A 132 -12.67 -14.68 7.16
N ARG A 133 -13.18 -14.55 8.37
CA ARG A 133 -14.62 -14.56 8.66
C ARG A 133 -15.15 -13.15 8.85
N TYR A 134 -16.36 -12.89 8.37
CA TYR A 134 -17.01 -11.65 8.75
C TYR A 134 -17.27 -11.61 10.26
N PRO A 135 -17.15 -10.46 10.92
CA PRO A 135 -17.58 -10.29 12.31
C PRO A 135 -19.11 -10.38 12.45
N HIS A 136 -19.85 -10.16 11.37
CA HIS A 136 -21.31 -10.33 11.25
C HIS A 136 -21.65 -11.59 10.46
N LYS A 137 -22.95 -11.99 10.47
CA LYS A 137 -23.43 -13.16 9.72
C LYS A 137 -23.36 -12.90 8.21
N LEU A 138 -22.99 -13.91 7.45
CA LEU A 138 -23.03 -13.88 5.98
C LEU A 138 -24.50 -13.99 5.51
N ASP A 139 -25.17 -12.87 5.27
CA ASP A 139 -26.61 -12.77 4.91
C ASP A 139 -26.91 -11.45 4.15
N TRP A 140 -26.09 -11.13 3.12
CA TRP A 140 -26.21 -9.85 2.40
C TRP A 140 -27.62 -9.64 1.81
N PRO A 141 -28.14 -8.40 1.78
CA PRO A 141 -27.46 -7.15 2.21
C PRO A 141 -27.53 -6.86 3.73
N ARG A 142 -28.13 -7.72 4.53
CA ARG A 142 -28.47 -7.47 5.93
C ARG A 142 -27.26 -7.61 6.84
N ILE A 143 -27.18 -6.72 7.83
CA ILE A 143 -26.19 -6.79 8.91
C ILE A 143 -26.85 -7.44 10.15
N ARG A 144 -26.41 -8.65 10.48
CA ARG A 144 -26.92 -9.40 11.61
C ARG A 144 -25.78 -9.88 12.50
N ASP A 145 -26.06 -9.98 13.78
CA ASP A 145 -25.12 -10.57 14.74
C ASP A 145 -24.76 -12.01 14.32
N ARG A 146 -23.47 -12.33 14.33
CA ARG A 146 -22.98 -13.61 13.83
C ARG A 146 -23.45 -14.80 14.66
N GLN A 147 -23.58 -14.62 15.99
CA GLN A 147 -23.91 -15.70 16.91
C GLN A 147 -25.43 -15.88 17.03
N SER A 148 -26.15 -14.80 17.31
CA SER A 148 -27.60 -14.85 17.54
C SER A 148 -28.43 -14.79 16.25
N GLY A 149 -27.86 -14.27 15.17
CA GLY A 149 -28.55 -14.00 13.89
C GLY A 149 -29.59 -12.89 13.99
N LYS A 150 -29.60 -12.10 15.08
CA LYS A 150 -30.51 -10.95 15.26
C LYS A 150 -30.02 -9.74 14.47
N ASP A 151 -30.95 -8.88 14.08
CA ASP A 151 -30.74 -7.63 13.35
C ASP A 151 -30.64 -6.40 14.29
N ASP A 152 -30.17 -6.59 15.51
CA ASP A 152 -29.98 -5.57 16.55
C ASP A 152 -28.50 -5.29 16.88
N TYR A 153 -27.60 -5.78 16.04
CA TYR A 153 -26.16 -5.63 16.17
C TYR A 153 -25.58 -4.80 15.00
N ASN A 154 -25.60 -3.50 15.15
CA ASN A 154 -24.85 -2.59 14.26
C ASN A 154 -24.67 -1.24 14.97
N PRO A 155 -23.51 -1.01 15.61
CA PRO A 155 -23.28 0.25 16.31
C PRO A 155 -23.45 1.47 15.40
N VAL A 156 -24.06 2.53 15.95
CA VAL A 156 -24.26 3.82 15.27
C VAL A 156 -23.59 4.92 16.09
N SER A 157 -22.81 5.73 15.41
CA SER A 157 -22.11 6.89 15.94
C SER A 157 -22.72 8.17 15.36
N SER A 158 -23.26 9.05 16.23
CA SER A 158 -23.80 10.34 15.84
C SER A 158 -22.85 11.46 16.23
N TYR A 159 -22.50 12.32 15.26
CA TYR A 159 -21.53 13.41 15.44
C TYR A 159 -22.19 14.74 15.17
N ARG A 160 -21.80 15.77 15.90
CA ARG A 160 -22.22 17.17 15.64
C ARG A 160 -21.03 18.12 15.79
N ARG A 161 -20.97 19.11 14.91
CA ARG A 161 -19.97 20.18 14.96
C ARG A 161 -20.53 21.49 14.42
N LYS A 162 -20.20 22.59 15.08
CA LYS A 162 -20.41 23.94 14.57
C LYS A 162 -19.16 24.42 13.84
N PHE A 163 -19.35 25.19 12.78
CA PHE A 163 -18.29 25.83 12.01
C PHE A 163 -18.74 27.16 11.42
N THR A 164 -17.79 28.03 11.11
CA THR A 164 -18.04 29.35 10.52
C THR A 164 -17.31 29.45 9.19
N LEU A 165 -18.03 29.81 8.13
CA LEU A 165 -17.39 30.00 6.82
C LEU A 165 -16.58 31.29 6.80
N PRO A 166 -15.37 31.28 6.18
CA PRO A 166 -14.61 32.50 5.90
C PRO A 166 -15.37 33.44 4.98
N ALA A 167 -15.36 34.73 5.30
CA ALA A 167 -16.12 35.74 4.55
C ALA A 167 -15.73 35.82 3.06
N ASN A 168 -14.49 35.51 2.72
CA ASN A 168 -13.99 35.48 1.34
C ASN A 168 -14.46 34.27 0.52
N TRP A 169 -15.32 33.37 1.09
CA TRP A 169 -15.90 32.23 0.37
C TRP A 169 -17.29 32.55 -0.23
N LYS A 170 -17.77 33.73 -0.03
CA LYS A 170 -19.01 34.18 -0.65
C LYS A 170 -18.93 34.05 -2.18
N GLU A 171 -20.04 33.67 -2.81
CA GLU A 171 -20.19 33.49 -4.26
C GLU A 171 -19.33 32.33 -4.85
N ARG A 172 -18.74 31.47 -4.01
CA ARG A 172 -17.95 30.31 -4.43
C ARG A 172 -18.72 29.02 -4.15
N ARG A 173 -18.31 27.90 -4.84
CA ARG A 173 -18.78 26.58 -4.46
C ARG A 173 -18.09 26.15 -3.15
N VAL A 174 -18.86 25.50 -2.29
CA VAL A 174 -18.34 24.93 -1.03
C VAL A 174 -18.52 23.43 -1.08
N ILE A 175 -17.42 22.70 -1.06
CA ILE A 175 -17.38 21.23 -1.12
C ILE A 175 -17.00 20.70 0.26
N LEU A 176 -17.84 19.87 0.85
CA LEU A 176 -17.56 19.12 2.07
C LEU A 176 -16.93 17.79 1.68
N ARG A 177 -15.78 17.48 2.24
CA ARG A 177 -15.00 16.29 1.94
C ARG A 177 -14.67 15.50 3.20
N PHE A 178 -14.94 14.21 3.17
CA PHE A 178 -14.50 13.20 4.14
C PHE A 178 -13.45 12.31 3.46
N ASP A 179 -12.25 12.22 4.00
CA ASP A 179 -11.17 11.41 3.41
C ASP A 179 -11.27 9.92 3.77
N GLY A 180 -12.06 9.57 4.80
CA GLY A 180 -12.34 8.18 5.18
C GLY A 180 -13.28 8.07 6.37
N VAL A 181 -14.34 7.30 6.20
CA VAL A 181 -15.36 7.02 7.24
C VAL A 181 -15.74 5.55 7.17
N TYR A 182 -15.68 4.83 8.29
CA TYR A 182 -15.96 3.40 8.34
C TYR A 182 -17.27 3.13 9.09
N SER A 183 -18.33 2.58 8.39
CA SER A 183 -18.38 2.08 7.00
C SER A 183 -19.27 2.91 6.09
N ALA A 184 -20.50 3.22 6.52
CA ALA A 184 -21.50 4.00 5.79
C ALA A 184 -21.95 5.19 6.63
N TYR A 185 -22.35 6.27 5.98
CA TYR A 185 -22.77 7.46 6.74
C TYR A 185 -23.69 8.39 5.97
N TYR A 186 -24.60 9.04 6.72
CA TYR A 186 -25.41 10.15 6.27
C TYR A 186 -24.85 11.48 6.76
N VAL A 187 -25.09 12.55 6.00
CA VAL A 187 -24.57 13.90 6.26
C VAL A 187 -25.69 14.93 6.21
N TRP A 188 -25.76 15.80 7.21
CA TRP A 188 -26.67 16.94 7.26
C TRP A 188 -25.90 18.24 7.47
N VAL A 189 -26.30 19.27 6.75
CA VAL A 189 -25.83 20.64 6.95
C VAL A 189 -27.05 21.52 7.29
N ASN A 190 -27.00 22.22 8.42
CA ASN A 190 -28.08 23.06 8.92
C ASN A 190 -29.47 22.36 8.92
N GLY A 191 -29.47 21.08 9.34
CA GLY A 191 -30.69 20.27 9.43
C GLY A 191 -31.15 19.62 8.12
N VAL A 192 -30.48 19.90 6.99
CA VAL A 192 -30.83 19.36 5.68
C VAL A 192 -29.92 18.17 5.34
N ASN A 193 -30.52 17.04 4.96
CA ASN A 193 -29.78 15.87 4.49
C ASN A 193 -29.15 16.20 3.12
N VAL A 194 -27.81 16.21 3.07
CA VAL A 194 -27.03 16.56 1.87
C VAL A 194 -26.42 15.35 1.19
N GLY A 195 -26.35 14.19 1.85
CA GLY A 195 -25.77 13.04 1.22
C GLY A 195 -25.66 11.77 2.06
N TYR A 196 -25.29 10.70 1.35
CA TYR A 196 -24.96 9.39 1.87
C TYR A 196 -23.76 8.83 1.11
N ALA A 197 -22.88 8.07 1.78
CA ALA A 197 -21.79 7.39 1.12
C ALA A 197 -21.35 6.12 1.85
N GLU A 198 -20.82 5.20 1.07
CA GLU A 198 -20.08 4.00 1.45
C GLU A 198 -18.69 3.99 0.83
N ASP A 199 -17.93 2.90 0.99
CA ASP A 199 -16.52 2.74 0.64
C ASP A 199 -15.62 3.51 1.61
N SER A 200 -15.29 2.84 2.70
CA SER A 200 -14.62 3.42 3.87
C SER A 200 -13.28 4.09 3.58
N LYS A 201 -12.60 3.68 2.50
CA LYS A 201 -11.17 3.98 2.27
C LYS A 201 -10.93 5.04 1.19
N LEU A 202 -11.96 5.43 0.44
CA LEU A 202 -11.87 6.48 -0.56
C LEU A 202 -12.62 7.74 -0.13
N PRO A 203 -12.10 8.93 -0.52
CA PRO A 203 -12.77 10.19 -0.18
C PRO A 203 -14.16 10.30 -0.76
N SER A 204 -15.10 10.90 -0.02
CA SER A 204 -16.41 11.29 -0.53
C SER A 204 -16.59 12.80 -0.40
N GLU A 205 -17.06 13.41 -1.47
CA GLU A 205 -17.25 14.85 -1.59
C GLU A 205 -18.73 15.16 -1.84
N PHE A 206 -19.23 16.20 -1.17
CA PHE A 206 -20.61 16.69 -1.29
C PHE A 206 -20.59 18.19 -1.55
N ASP A 207 -21.36 18.65 -2.56
CA ASP A 207 -21.57 20.06 -2.78
C ASP A 207 -22.59 20.61 -1.76
N VAL A 208 -22.12 21.44 -0.87
CA VAL A 208 -22.94 22.01 0.21
C VAL A 208 -23.21 23.50 0.01
N THR A 209 -22.92 24.01 -1.18
CA THR A 209 -23.03 25.45 -1.51
C THR A 209 -24.38 26.06 -1.14
N ASP A 210 -25.46 25.39 -1.49
CA ASP A 210 -26.83 25.89 -1.26
C ASP A 210 -27.33 25.67 0.18
N PHE A 211 -26.56 24.93 1.00
CA PHE A 211 -26.95 24.55 2.36
C PHE A 211 -26.15 25.28 3.45
N VAL A 212 -25.05 25.93 3.09
CA VAL A 212 -24.23 26.74 4.01
C VAL A 212 -24.60 28.20 3.93
N ARG A 213 -24.38 28.92 5.03
CA ARG A 213 -24.68 30.37 5.15
C ARG A 213 -23.49 31.13 5.75
N GLU A 214 -23.48 32.43 5.60
CA GLU A 214 -22.56 33.30 6.33
C GLU A 214 -22.80 33.16 7.85
N GLY A 215 -21.73 33.13 8.62
CA GLY A 215 -21.78 32.92 10.06
C GLY A 215 -21.78 31.45 10.46
N GLU A 216 -22.44 31.13 11.56
CA GLU A 216 -22.41 29.78 12.15
C GLU A 216 -23.27 28.78 11.36
N ASN A 217 -22.70 27.61 11.10
CA ASN A 217 -23.32 26.46 10.46
C ASN A 217 -23.20 25.23 11.35
N THR A 218 -24.12 24.30 11.23
CA THR A 218 -24.12 23.02 11.95
C THR A 218 -23.88 21.88 10.95
N LEU A 219 -22.91 21.03 11.23
CA LEU A 219 -22.69 19.77 10.53
C LEU A 219 -23.11 18.64 11.46
N ALA A 220 -23.94 17.72 10.98
CA ALA A 220 -24.30 16.49 11.66
C ALA A 220 -23.97 15.29 10.77
N VAL A 221 -23.45 14.20 11.36
CA VAL A 221 -23.06 12.97 10.64
C VAL A 221 -23.51 11.76 11.45
N GLU A 222 -24.17 10.81 10.79
CA GLU A 222 -24.54 9.51 11.38
C GLU A 222 -23.76 8.39 10.69
N VAL A 223 -22.94 7.67 11.45
CA VAL A 223 -22.04 6.63 10.92
C VAL A 223 -22.47 5.27 11.43
N TYR A 224 -22.66 4.31 10.52
CA TYR A 224 -22.94 2.91 10.80
C TYR A 224 -21.64 2.13 10.78
N ARG A 225 -21.40 1.28 11.79
CA ARG A 225 -20.18 0.45 11.86
C ARG A 225 -20.11 -0.53 10.69
N TRP A 226 -21.24 -1.07 10.28
CA TRP A 226 -21.37 -2.04 9.20
C TRP A 226 -22.44 -1.62 8.21
N CYS A 227 -22.25 -1.98 6.94
CA CYS A 227 -23.23 -1.82 5.86
C CYS A 227 -23.11 -3.00 4.88
N ASP A 228 -23.97 -3.07 3.87
CA ASP A 228 -23.81 -4.06 2.80
C ASP A 228 -22.46 -3.95 2.10
N GLY A 229 -21.91 -2.75 1.93
CA GLY A 229 -20.54 -2.54 1.47
C GLY A 229 -19.47 -3.21 2.33
N SER A 230 -19.74 -3.52 3.61
CA SER A 230 -18.81 -4.22 4.50
C SER A 230 -18.53 -5.68 4.06
N TYR A 231 -19.40 -6.28 3.24
CA TYR A 231 -19.14 -7.57 2.61
C TYR A 231 -18.03 -7.54 1.56
N LEU A 232 -17.66 -6.34 1.08
CA LEU A 232 -16.48 -6.09 0.23
C LEU A 232 -15.30 -5.51 1.02
N GLU A 233 -15.36 -5.49 2.35
CA GLU A 233 -14.33 -4.93 3.24
C GLU A 233 -13.93 -5.93 4.34
N ASP A 234 -13.75 -7.21 3.94
CA ASP A 234 -13.40 -8.33 4.82
C ASP A 234 -11.88 -8.56 4.95
N GLN A 235 -11.11 -7.48 4.91
CA GLN A 235 -9.65 -7.54 5.01
C GLN A 235 -9.17 -8.18 6.32
N ASP A 236 -8.04 -8.91 6.24
CA ASP A 236 -7.32 -9.48 7.38
C ASP A 236 -6.67 -8.37 8.22
N MET A 237 -7.47 -7.68 9.01
CA MET A 237 -7.01 -6.53 9.80
C MET A 237 -7.86 -6.30 11.04
N THR A 238 -7.28 -5.58 12.04
CA THR A 238 -8.06 -5.05 13.16
C THR A 238 -9.15 -4.11 12.66
N ARG A 239 -10.40 -4.32 13.07
CA ARG A 239 -11.58 -3.58 12.62
C ARG A 239 -11.96 -2.48 13.59
N TYR A 240 -12.21 -1.31 13.05
CA TYR A 240 -12.62 -0.10 13.75
C TYR A 240 -13.83 0.52 13.06
N SER A 241 -14.32 1.62 13.63
CA SER A 241 -15.36 2.46 13.02
C SER A 241 -15.15 3.95 13.33
N GLY A 242 -15.94 4.79 12.68
CA GLY A 242 -15.94 6.23 12.88
C GLY A 242 -15.26 7.02 11.75
N ILE A 243 -15.16 8.34 11.93
CA ILE A 243 -14.49 9.26 11.00
C ILE A 243 -12.99 9.21 11.29
N PHE A 244 -12.24 8.34 10.57
CA PHE A 244 -10.85 8.03 10.87
C PHE A 244 -9.82 8.78 10.03
N ARG A 245 -10.24 9.55 9.02
CA ARG A 245 -9.41 10.48 8.24
C ARG A 245 -9.99 11.88 8.25
N ASP A 246 -9.30 12.83 7.64
CA ASP A 246 -9.62 14.25 7.65
C ASP A 246 -11.03 14.56 7.16
N VAL A 247 -11.64 15.59 7.78
CA VAL A 247 -12.83 16.25 7.30
C VAL A 247 -12.48 17.70 6.95
N THR A 248 -12.77 18.11 5.72
CA THR A 248 -12.38 19.43 5.22
C THR A 248 -13.50 20.08 4.40
N LEU A 249 -13.55 21.41 4.42
CA LEU A 249 -14.31 22.20 3.47
C LEU A 249 -13.37 22.83 2.44
N TRP A 250 -13.77 22.83 1.19
CA TRP A 250 -13.04 23.46 0.10
C TRP A 250 -13.89 24.51 -0.58
N SER A 251 -13.31 25.67 -0.83
CA SER A 251 -13.92 26.76 -1.59
C SER A 251 -13.37 26.77 -3.00
N MET A 252 -14.21 26.64 -4.01
CA MET A 252 -13.83 26.62 -5.43
C MET A 252 -14.56 27.70 -6.22
N PRO A 253 -13.96 28.29 -7.27
CA PRO A 253 -14.75 29.10 -8.22
C PRO A 253 -15.91 28.28 -8.82
N LYS A 254 -17.04 28.92 -9.14
CA LYS A 254 -18.22 28.22 -9.68
C LYS A 254 -17.91 27.47 -10.97
N ASP A 255 -17.12 28.09 -11.83
CA ASP A 255 -16.60 27.54 -13.10
C ASP A 255 -15.13 27.11 -13.02
N GLY A 256 -14.63 26.79 -11.80
CA GLY A 256 -13.24 26.42 -11.55
C GLY A 256 -12.85 25.05 -12.11
N ILE A 257 -11.57 24.69 -11.94
CA ILE A 257 -11.01 23.41 -12.34
C ILE A 257 -11.61 22.31 -11.46
N TRP A 258 -12.34 21.37 -12.08
CA TRP A 258 -12.86 20.22 -11.36
C TRP A 258 -11.80 19.12 -11.26
N ASP A 259 -11.27 18.69 -12.41
CA ASP A 259 -10.30 17.57 -12.50
C ASP A 259 -9.32 17.81 -13.64
N PHE A 260 -8.21 17.08 -13.63
CA PHE A 260 -7.27 17.01 -14.73
C PHE A 260 -6.48 15.70 -14.73
N THR A 261 -6.05 15.27 -15.90
CA THR A 261 -5.26 14.06 -16.10
C THR A 261 -3.93 14.39 -16.75
N VAL A 262 -2.84 13.87 -16.16
CA VAL A 262 -1.47 14.02 -16.67
C VAL A 262 -0.97 12.68 -17.18
N LYS A 263 -0.53 12.64 -18.43
CA LYS A 263 0.11 11.46 -19.05
C LYS A 263 1.50 11.82 -19.52
N THR A 264 2.49 11.02 -19.16
CA THR A 264 3.87 11.15 -19.64
C THR A 264 4.22 9.95 -20.49
N ARG A 265 4.80 10.17 -21.68
CA ARG A 265 5.16 9.10 -22.62
C ARG A 265 6.51 9.37 -23.26
N PRO A 266 7.37 8.34 -23.40
CA PRO A 266 8.59 8.48 -24.18
C PRO A 266 8.28 8.67 -25.66
N VAL A 267 9.09 9.48 -26.32
CA VAL A 267 9.13 9.69 -27.77
C VAL A 267 10.56 9.39 -28.21
N ASP A 268 10.73 8.87 -29.43
CA ASP A 268 12.05 8.60 -30.00
C ASP A 268 13.00 7.78 -29.10
N GLY A 269 12.53 6.66 -28.56
CA GLY A 269 13.35 5.73 -27.80
C GLY A 269 13.90 6.28 -26.48
N TYR A 270 13.16 7.12 -25.77
CA TYR A 270 13.52 7.81 -24.51
C TYR A 270 14.40 9.07 -24.66
N GLU A 271 14.76 9.48 -25.87
CA GLU A 271 15.54 10.72 -26.08
C GLU A 271 14.72 11.99 -25.81
N SER A 272 13.42 11.94 -26.07
CA SER A 272 12.48 12.99 -25.68
C SER A 272 11.20 12.39 -25.07
N TRP A 273 10.42 13.24 -24.41
CA TRP A 273 9.18 12.83 -23.75
C TRP A 273 8.07 13.82 -24.04
N SER A 274 6.86 13.30 -24.15
CA SER A 274 5.62 14.07 -24.19
C SER A 274 4.98 14.10 -22.80
N LEU A 275 4.64 15.28 -22.32
CA LEU A 275 3.67 15.51 -21.26
C LEU A 275 2.38 15.92 -21.94
N GLU A 276 1.33 15.16 -21.74
CA GLU A 276 -0.03 15.44 -22.21
C GLU A 276 -0.91 15.71 -21.00
N LEU A 277 -1.63 16.82 -21.03
CA LEU A 277 -2.53 17.26 -19.98
C LEU A 277 -3.95 17.36 -20.56
N GLU A 278 -4.88 16.64 -19.95
CA GLU A 278 -6.32 16.82 -20.13
C GLU A 278 -6.81 17.70 -18.98
N LEU A 279 -7.25 18.92 -19.29
CA LEU A 279 -7.72 19.93 -18.35
C LEU A 279 -8.91 20.63 -18.98
N GLU A 280 -10.12 20.28 -18.55
CA GLU A 280 -11.33 20.83 -19.10
C GLU A 280 -11.42 22.35 -18.81
N ASN A 281 -11.70 23.12 -19.86
CA ASN A 281 -11.83 24.59 -19.84
C ASN A 281 -10.63 25.33 -19.22
N GLY A 282 -9.42 24.74 -19.22
CA GLY A 282 -8.24 25.40 -18.70
C GLY A 282 -7.71 26.52 -19.59
N ASP A 283 -7.16 27.58 -18.99
CA ASP A 283 -6.57 28.71 -19.69
C ASP A 283 -5.11 28.48 -20.03
N ALA A 284 -4.33 27.97 -19.05
CA ALA A 284 -2.90 27.80 -19.17
C ALA A 284 -2.37 26.67 -18.26
N ALA A 285 -1.21 26.12 -18.66
CA ALA A 285 -0.45 25.20 -17.85
C ALA A 285 1.06 25.47 -18.01
N SER A 286 1.81 25.43 -16.89
CA SER A 286 3.25 25.67 -16.85
C SER A 286 3.96 24.56 -16.08
N LEU A 287 5.14 24.14 -16.56
CA LEU A 287 5.98 23.13 -15.90
C LEU A 287 7.22 23.80 -15.31
N TYR A 288 7.55 23.42 -14.06
CA TYR A 288 8.72 23.88 -13.32
C TYR A 288 9.58 22.69 -12.89
N ASP A 289 10.90 22.86 -12.83
CA ASP A 289 11.82 21.85 -12.32
C ASP A 289 11.84 21.79 -10.78
N ALA A 290 12.69 20.94 -10.21
CA ALA A 290 12.77 20.74 -8.76
C ALA A 290 13.33 21.99 -8.02
N GLU A 291 14.05 22.87 -8.73
CA GLU A 291 14.58 24.14 -8.23
C GLU A 291 13.60 25.33 -8.45
N ASN A 292 12.36 25.03 -8.84
CA ASN A 292 11.29 25.99 -9.15
C ASN A 292 11.59 26.91 -10.34
N LYS A 293 12.52 26.53 -11.21
CA LYS A 293 12.77 27.24 -12.47
C LYS A 293 11.75 26.78 -13.52
N LYS A 294 11.14 27.73 -14.19
CA LYS A 294 10.19 27.43 -15.27
C LYS A 294 10.88 26.72 -16.43
N VAL A 295 10.42 25.51 -16.73
CA VAL A 295 10.87 24.72 -17.88
C VAL A 295 10.21 25.24 -19.16
N ALA A 296 8.87 25.30 -19.16
CA ALA A 296 8.09 25.80 -20.30
C ALA A 296 6.62 26.00 -19.90
N ASP A 297 5.90 26.74 -20.75
CA ASP A 297 4.45 26.69 -20.83
C ASP A 297 4.03 25.54 -21.76
N LEU A 298 2.94 24.84 -21.43
CA LEU A 298 2.38 23.81 -22.28
C LEU A 298 1.62 24.46 -23.45
N SER A 299 1.80 23.93 -24.65
CA SER A 299 1.05 24.37 -25.84
C SER A 299 -0.39 23.89 -25.75
N LYS A 300 -1.37 24.80 -25.85
CA LYS A 300 -2.79 24.49 -25.90
C LYS A 300 -3.12 23.89 -27.28
N LEU A 301 -3.63 22.68 -27.31
CA LEU A 301 -4.03 21.96 -28.55
C LEU A 301 -5.54 22.09 -28.82
N SER A 302 -6.34 22.18 -27.76
CA SER A 302 -7.79 22.39 -27.77
C SER A 302 -8.22 22.98 -26.43
N ASP A 303 -9.51 23.22 -26.22
CA ASP A 303 -10.02 23.78 -24.95
C ASP A 303 -9.78 22.89 -23.74
N SER A 304 -9.54 21.60 -23.96
CA SER A 304 -9.29 20.64 -22.89
C SER A 304 -7.94 19.93 -22.97
N ARG A 305 -7.09 20.26 -23.97
CA ARG A 305 -5.82 19.50 -24.16
C ARG A 305 -4.62 20.43 -24.30
N PHE A 306 -3.57 20.08 -23.54
CA PHE A 306 -2.27 20.75 -23.55
C PHE A 306 -1.15 19.74 -23.74
N LYS A 307 -0.04 20.17 -24.33
CA LYS A 307 1.11 19.30 -24.59
C LYS A 307 2.43 20.06 -24.44
N LEU A 308 3.43 19.34 -23.91
CA LEU A 308 4.83 19.75 -23.90
C LEU A 308 5.71 18.57 -24.32
N GLN A 309 6.70 18.82 -25.17
CA GLN A 309 7.71 17.82 -25.54
C GLN A 309 9.10 18.37 -25.23
N PHE A 310 9.92 17.60 -24.47
CA PHE A 310 11.28 17.96 -24.09
C PHE A 310 12.04 16.73 -23.59
N ARG A 311 13.29 16.91 -23.17
CA ARG A 311 14.12 15.88 -22.53
C ARG A 311 14.13 16.06 -21.01
N PRO A 312 13.32 15.30 -20.24
CA PRO A 312 13.24 15.41 -18.78
C PRO A 312 14.31 14.60 -18.05
N GLN A 313 14.52 14.90 -16.76
CA GLN A 313 15.00 13.92 -15.81
C GLN A 313 13.88 12.95 -15.48
N LEU A 314 14.20 11.64 -15.51
CA LEU A 314 13.18 10.59 -15.32
C LEU A 314 12.96 10.28 -13.84
N TRP A 315 11.74 9.90 -13.52
CA TRP A 315 11.37 9.40 -12.21
C TRP A 315 11.54 7.87 -12.13
N SER A 316 12.19 7.39 -11.06
CA SER A 316 12.19 5.98 -10.66
C SER A 316 12.25 5.87 -9.14
N ALA A 317 12.01 4.69 -8.56
CA ALA A 317 12.16 4.47 -7.12
C ALA A 317 13.59 4.72 -6.61
N GLU A 318 14.61 4.62 -7.46
CA GLU A 318 16.01 4.93 -7.15
C GLU A 318 16.34 6.42 -7.30
N LYS A 319 15.73 7.09 -8.26
CA LYS A 319 15.96 8.50 -8.63
C LYS A 319 14.60 9.21 -8.80
N PRO A 320 13.94 9.59 -7.70
CA PRO A 320 12.58 10.12 -7.72
C PRO A 320 12.51 11.62 -8.05
N TYR A 321 12.90 11.99 -9.27
CA TYR A 321 12.88 13.40 -9.70
C TYR A 321 11.45 13.84 -10.04
N LEU A 322 11.01 14.94 -9.45
CA LEU A 322 9.67 15.49 -9.63
C LEU A 322 9.72 16.92 -10.18
N TYR A 323 8.89 17.15 -11.19
CA TYR A 323 8.53 18.48 -11.68
C TYR A 323 7.27 18.98 -10.98
N THR A 324 7.01 20.28 -11.04
CA THR A 324 5.73 20.88 -10.61
C THR A 324 4.97 21.37 -11.82
N LEU A 325 3.82 20.77 -12.08
CA LEU A 325 2.84 21.26 -13.04
C LEU A 325 1.89 22.24 -12.31
N VAL A 326 1.77 23.44 -12.83
CA VAL A 326 0.80 24.44 -12.37
C VAL A 326 -0.22 24.65 -13.47
N VAL A 327 -1.50 24.47 -13.16
CA VAL A 327 -2.63 24.67 -14.08
C VAL A 327 -3.50 25.83 -13.61
N ARG A 328 -4.10 26.54 -14.56
CA ARG A 328 -4.88 27.77 -14.27
C ARG A 328 -6.16 27.83 -15.07
N LYS A 329 -7.19 28.37 -14.44
CA LYS A 329 -8.43 28.86 -15.03
C LYS A 329 -8.88 30.13 -14.30
N GLY A 330 -8.72 31.29 -14.94
CA GLY A 330 -8.86 32.57 -14.24
C GLY A 330 -7.99 32.65 -12.99
N ASP A 331 -8.63 32.87 -11.84
CA ASP A 331 -7.97 32.91 -10.52
C ASP A 331 -7.82 31.54 -9.85
N ASP A 332 -8.35 30.47 -10.46
CA ASP A 332 -8.18 29.10 -9.94
C ASP A 332 -6.81 28.54 -10.35
N ILE A 333 -5.94 28.44 -9.36
CA ILE A 333 -4.59 27.89 -9.51
C ILE A 333 -4.54 26.56 -8.81
N ARG A 334 -4.07 25.51 -9.54
CA ARG A 334 -3.86 24.18 -8.99
C ARG A 334 -2.45 23.69 -9.28
N MET A 335 -1.98 22.71 -8.53
CA MET A 335 -0.67 22.12 -8.77
C MET A 335 -0.72 20.59 -8.68
N ARG A 336 0.24 19.96 -9.35
CA ARG A 336 0.57 18.54 -9.19
C ARG A 336 2.05 18.30 -9.35
N ARG A 337 2.63 17.43 -8.51
CA ARG A 337 3.98 16.90 -8.73
C ARG A 337 3.92 15.87 -9.84
N VAL A 338 4.81 15.97 -10.82
CA VAL A 338 4.84 15.13 -12.03
C VAL A 338 6.20 14.45 -12.15
N GLY A 339 6.21 13.13 -12.27
CA GLY A 339 7.39 12.35 -12.61
C GLY A 339 7.27 11.77 -14.02
N PHE A 340 8.32 11.87 -14.81
CA PHE A 340 8.37 11.27 -16.14
C PHE A 340 8.81 9.81 -16.01
N LYS A 341 7.87 8.91 -16.24
CA LYS A 341 8.05 7.47 -16.12
C LYS A 341 7.25 6.74 -17.18
N ASP A 342 7.85 5.71 -17.75
CA ASP A 342 7.21 4.72 -18.61
C ASP A 342 7.34 3.33 -17.99
N GLN A 343 6.36 2.49 -18.20
CA GLN A 343 6.39 1.09 -17.78
C GLN A 343 5.76 0.22 -18.85
N LYS A 344 6.39 -0.93 -19.12
CA LYS A 344 5.97 -1.86 -20.17
C LYS A 344 6.23 -3.29 -19.77
N ILE A 345 5.41 -4.18 -20.29
CA ILE A 345 5.72 -5.61 -20.36
C ILE A 345 6.33 -5.85 -21.74
N ILE A 346 7.56 -6.39 -21.77
CA ILE A 346 8.25 -6.79 -23.00
C ILE A 346 8.57 -8.28 -22.88
N GLY A 347 7.98 -9.09 -23.76
CA GLY A 347 7.93 -10.54 -23.55
C GLY A 347 7.17 -10.86 -22.27
N ASN A 348 7.81 -11.57 -21.36
CA ASN A 348 7.26 -11.89 -20.05
C ASN A 348 8.03 -11.21 -18.88
N ALA A 349 8.60 -10.03 -19.10
CA ALA A 349 9.30 -9.27 -18.07
C ALA A 349 8.78 -7.82 -18.01
N ILE A 350 8.87 -7.21 -16.81
CA ILE A 350 8.44 -5.83 -16.55
C ILE A 350 9.63 -4.88 -16.65
N TYR A 351 9.43 -3.78 -17.37
CA TYR A 351 10.41 -2.72 -17.56
C TYR A 351 9.86 -1.38 -17.08
N VAL A 352 10.71 -0.60 -16.42
CA VAL A 352 10.47 0.81 -16.10
C VAL A 352 11.56 1.64 -16.78
N ASN A 353 11.18 2.67 -17.51
CA ASN A 353 12.12 3.52 -18.26
C ASN A 353 13.13 2.72 -19.10
N GLY A 354 12.67 1.64 -19.73
CA GLY A 354 13.50 0.75 -20.55
C GLY A 354 14.46 -0.17 -19.78
N ARG A 355 14.39 -0.22 -18.46
CA ARG A 355 15.20 -1.11 -17.61
C ARG A 355 14.33 -2.18 -16.99
N LYS A 356 14.81 -3.45 -16.99
CA LYS A 356 14.14 -4.58 -16.33
C LYS A 356 14.16 -4.38 -14.83
N ILE A 357 13.01 -4.54 -14.17
CA ILE A 357 12.85 -4.36 -12.72
C ILE A 357 12.54 -5.68 -12.03
N LYS A 358 13.10 -5.84 -10.84
CA LYS A 358 12.71 -6.84 -9.83
C LYS A 358 12.20 -6.08 -8.62
N PHE A 359 10.91 -6.20 -8.34
CA PHE A 359 10.23 -5.47 -7.26
C PHE A 359 10.53 -6.09 -5.90
N ARG A 360 11.14 -5.31 -5.00
CA ARG A 360 11.43 -5.67 -3.61
C ARG A 360 10.35 -5.09 -2.73
N GLY A 361 9.22 -5.80 -2.69
CA GLY A 361 7.98 -5.27 -2.15
C GLY A 361 7.65 -5.77 -0.75
N VAL A 362 6.74 -5.02 -0.13
CA VAL A 362 6.07 -5.38 1.12
C VAL A 362 4.61 -4.96 1.08
N ASN A 363 3.73 -5.76 1.67
CA ASN A 363 2.34 -5.43 1.91
C ASN A 363 2.24 -4.51 3.13
N ARG A 364 1.36 -3.49 3.08
CA ARG A 364 1.24 -2.53 4.18
C ARG A 364 -0.21 -2.25 4.54
N HIS A 365 -0.60 -2.65 5.75
CA HIS A 365 -1.79 -2.10 6.41
C HIS A 365 -1.51 -0.72 7.01
N GLU A 366 -2.48 0.19 6.95
CA GLU A 366 -2.45 1.43 7.73
C GLU A 366 -2.83 1.11 9.17
N THR A 367 -1.87 1.18 10.07
CA THR A 367 -2.11 0.93 11.50
C THR A 367 -1.16 1.74 12.39
N SER A 368 -1.69 2.21 13.51
CA SER A 368 -0.95 2.88 14.59
C SER A 368 -1.27 2.17 15.90
N PRO A 369 -0.28 1.90 16.77
CA PRO A 369 -0.55 1.31 18.07
C PRO A 369 -1.27 2.25 19.04
N VAL A 370 -1.38 3.54 18.69
CA VAL A 370 -2.02 4.60 19.48
C VAL A 370 -3.35 5.03 18.87
N TYR A 371 -3.40 5.17 17.54
CA TYR A 371 -4.52 5.80 16.83
C TYR A 371 -5.31 4.83 15.94
N GLY A 372 -4.98 3.52 15.94
CA GLY A 372 -5.64 2.54 15.09
C GLY A 372 -5.46 2.85 13.59
N ARG A 373 -6.56 3.10 12.87
CA ARG A 373 -6.53 3.45 11.44
C ARG A 373 -6.22 4.93 11.14
N SER A 374 -6.23 5.79 12.15
CA SER A 374 -5.92 7.22 12.00
C SER A 374 -4.40 7.45 12.05
N VAL A 375 -3.67 6.88 11.07
CA VAL A 375 -2.21 6.99 11.01
C VAL A 375 -1.76 8.44 10.83
N THR A 376 -0.65 8.79 11.48
CA THR A 376 -0.07 10.13 11.41
C THR A 376 0.90 10.27 10.23
N LEU A 377 1.18 11.53 9.83
CA LEU A 377 2.19 11.82 8.82
C LEU A 377 3.58 11.28 9.24
N ASP A 378 3.95 11.46 10.52
CA ASP A 378 5.25 11.00 11.03
C ASP A 378 5.39 9.48 10.98
N GLU A 379 4.31 8.72 11.26
CA GLU A 379 4.30 7.26 11.12
C GLU A 379 4.46 6.84 9.66
N MET A 380 3.80 7.52 8.72
CA MET A 380 3.94 7.25 7.28
C MET A 380 5.37 7.53 6.79
N ILE A 381 5.95 8.66 7.20
CA ILE A 381 7.35 9.00 6.87
C ILE A 381 8.29 7.94 7.46
N ARG A 382 8.08 7.55 8.73
CA ARG A 382 8.90 6.54 9.38
C ARG A 382 8.84 5.19 8.67
N ASP A 383 7.66 4.76 8.23
CA ASP A 383 7.48 3.53 7.45
C ASP A 383 8.32 3.59 6.15
N ILE A 384 8.21 4.68 5.38
CA ILE A 384 8.95 4.85 4.11
C ILE A 384 10.46 4.91 4.35
N GLU A 385 10.93 5.67 5.36
CA GLU A 385 12.36 5.72 5.69
C GLU A 385 12.91 4.33 6.02
N LEU A 386 12.18 3.54 6.80
CA LEU A 386 12.60 2.17 7.11
C LEU A 386 12.57 1.28 5.86
N MET A 387 11.54 1.34 5.03
CA MET A 387 11.49 0.61 3.76
C MET A 387 12.73 0.91 2.91
N LYS A 388 13.05 2.19 2.69
CA LYS A 388 14.23 2.60 1.90
C LYS A 388 15.55 2.16 2.52
N ARG A 389 15.71 2.32 3.85
CA ARG A 389 16.93 1.91 4.58
C ARG A 389 17.18 0.43 4.52
N TYR A 390 16.13 -0.39 4.37
CA TYR A 390 16.19 -1.84 4.36
C TYR A 390 15.90 -2.46 2.98
N ASN A 391 16.24 -1.71 1.90
CA ASN A 391 16.25 -2.17 0.50
C ASN A 391 14.88 -2.52 -0.10
N PHE A 392 13.77 -1.99 0.43
CA PHE A 392 12.48 -2.07 -0.22
C PHE A 392 12.32 -0.92 -1.22
N ASP A 393 11.79 -1.23 -2.39
CA ASP A 393 11.49 -0.28 -3.46
C ASP A 393 10.01 -0.27 -3.85
N THR A 394 9.21 -1.17 -3.29
CA THR A 394 7.81 -1.39 -3.68
C THR A 394 6.93 -1.58 -2.45
N VAL A 395 5.71 -1.05 -2.52
CA VAL A 395 4.67 -1.28 -1.51
C VAL A 395 3.33 -1.59 -2.18
N ARG A 396 2.65 -2.64 -1.70
CA ARG A 396 1.24 -2.90 -2.00
C ARG A 396 0.39 -2.30 -0.88
N THR A 397 -0.59 -1.48 -1.27
CA THR A 397 -1.53 -0.89 -0.32
C THR A 397 -2.59 -1.92 0.06
N SER A 398 -2.24 -2.84 0.94
CA SER A 398 -3.07 -3.99 1.33
C SER A 398 -4.12 -3.59 2.36
N HIS A 399 -5.43 -3.81 2.11
CA HIS A 399 -6.01 -4.22 0.82
C HIS A 399 -7.02 -3.14 0.42
N TYR A 400 -6.57 -1.90 0.37
CA TYR A 400 -7.39 -0.70 0.18
C TYR A 400 -6.54 0.54 -0.11
N PRO A 401 -7.12 1.59 -0.70
CA PRO A 401 -6.43 2.87 -0.87
C PRO A 401 -5.99 3.46 0.47
N ASN A 402 -4.69 3.76 0.58
CA ASN A 402 -4.11 4.38 1.76
C ASN A 402 -4.44 5.88 1.85
N HIS A 403 -4.06 6.54 2.95
CA HIS A 403 -4.18 7.98 3.13
C HIS A 403 -3.56 8.72 1.93
N ARG A 404 -4.20 9.79 1.45
CA ARG A 404 -3.76 10.52 0.24
C ARG A 404 -2.28 10.92 0.25
N LEU A 405 -1.75 11.36 1.40
CA LEU A 405 -0.35 11.78 1.54
C LEU A 405 0.64 10.61 1.39
N TRP A 406 0.19 9.35 1.55
CA TRP A 406 1.02 8.18 1.31
C TRP A 406 1.55 8.13 -0.12
N TYR A 407 0.71 8.43 -1.10
CA TYR A 407 1.10 8.44 -2.51
C TYR A 407 2.03 9.61 -2.83
N ASP A 408 1.78 10.80 -2.27
CA ASP A 408 2.68 11.95 -2.41
C ASP A 408 4.07 11.68 -1.78
N LEU A 409 4.11 10.97 -0.65
CA LEU A 409 5.35 10.49 -0.03
C LEU A 409 6.05 9.44 -0.90
N CYS A 410 5.34 8.47 -1.45
CA CYS A 410 5.91 7.47 -2.37
C CYS A 410 6.48 8.12 -3.63
N ASP A 411 5.82 9.15 -4.18
CA ASP A 411 6.33 9.94 -5.29
C ASP A 411 7.67 10.63 -4.92
N ARG A 412 7.76 11.22 -3.73
CA ARG A 412 8.89 12.03 -3.26
C ARG A 412 10.09 11.18 -2.80
N TYR A 413 9.85 10.10 -2.06
CA TYR A 413 10.90 9.24 -1.51
C TYR A 413 11.34 8.14 -2.49
N GLY A 414 10.56 7.86 -3.51
CA GLY A 414 10.82 6.84 -4.51
C GLY A 414 10.44 5.43 -4.04
N LEU A 415 9.15 5.12 -4.05
CA LEU A 415 8.61 3.76 -3.92
C LEU A 415 7.67 3.49 -5.09
N TYR A 416 7.76 2.30 -5.67
CA TYR A 416 6.73 1.80 -6.58
C TYR A 416 5.50 1.39 -5.77
N VAL A 417 4.31 1.77 -6.22
CA VAL A 417 3.06 1.49 -5.54
C VAL A 417 2.20 0.54 -6.38
N MET A 418 1.77 -0.55 -5.77
CA MET A 418 0.63 -1.34 -6.21
C MET A 418 -0.60 -0.81 -5.48
N ALA A 419 -1.37 0.03 -6.16
CA ALA A 419 -2.54 0.69 -5.60
C ALA A 419 -3.75 -0.24 -5.70
N GLU A 420 -4.24 -0.73 -4.54
CA GLU A 420 -5.32 -1.71 -4.49
C GLU A 420 -6.65 -1.07 -4.16
N ALA A 421 -7.70 -1.50 -4.87
CA ALA A 421 -9.07 -1.11 -4.62
C ALA A 421 -9.58 -1.75 -3.32
N ASN A 422 -10.50 -1.08 -2.63
CA ASN A 422 -11.10 -1.55 -1.38
C ASN A 422 -12.14 -2.64 -1.66
N VAL A 423 -11.67 -3.83 -2.07
CA VAL A 423 -12.51 -4.98 -2.43
C VAL A 423 -11.89 -6.24 -1.86
N GLU A 424 -12.52 -6.80 -0.83
CA GLU A 424 -12.20 -8.11 -0.28
C GLU A 424 -13.45 -8.78 0.28
N GLY A 425 -13.68 -10.04 -0.10
CA GLY A 425 -14.77 -10.86 0.39
C GLY A 425 -14.24 -12.26 0.69
N HIS A 426 -13.45 -12.38 1.76
CA HIS A 426 -12.63 -13.55 2.05
C HIS A 426 -13.47 -14.78 2.43
N GLU A 427 -14.44 -14.62 3.35
CA GLU A 427 -15.26 -15.76 3.82
C GLU A 427 -15.97 -16.51 2.67
N PRO A 428 -16.65 -15.86 1.71
CA PRO A 428 -17.29 -16.56 0.62
C PRO A 428 -16.36 -16.98 -0.52
N MET A 429 -15.09 -16.55 -0.52
CA MET A 429 -14.11 -16.89 -1.55
C MET A 429 -13.90 -18.40 -1.68
N TYR A 430 -13.90 -19.13 -0.55
CA TYR A 430 -13.70 -20.57 -0.49
C TYR A 430 -14.95 -21.34 -0.92
N GLY A 431 -15.24 -21.36 -2.21
CA GLY A 431 -16.33 -22.16 -2.76
C GLY A 431 -17.05 -21.54 -3.95
N LYS A 432 -18.36 -21.85 -4.05
CA LYS A 432 -19.21 -21.37 -5.16
C LYS A 432 -19.77 -19.95 -4.91
N HIS A 433 -19.47 -19.33 -3.79
CA HIS A 433 -20.13 -18.14 -3.26
C HIS A 433 -19.27 -16.86 -3.35
N GLY A 434 -18.11 -16.90 -4.02
CA GLY A 434 -17.29 -15.71 -4.21
C GLY A 434 -18.08 -14.55 -4.83
N LEU A 435 -18.02 -13.36 -4.18
CA LEU A 435 -18.88 -12.21 -4.50
C LEU A 435 -18.73 -11.73 -5.94
N GLY A 436 -17.54 -11.87 -6.53
CA GLY A 436 -17.29 -11.52 -7.93
C GLY A 436 -18.15 -12.25 -8.97
N ARG A 437 -18.89 -13.29 -8.58
CA ARG A 437 -19.78 -14.09 -9.44
C ARG A 437 -21.19 -13.54 -9.54
N PHE A 438 -21.62 -12.75 -8.55
CA PHE A 438 -23.00 -12.30 -8.43
C PHE A 438 -23.13 -10.88 -8.99
N ASN A 439 -24.02 -10.73 -9.97
CA ASN A 439 -24.18 -9.46 -10.68
C ASN A 439 -24.62 -8.31 -9.77
N GLU A 440 -25.22 -8.60 -8.63
CA GLU A 440 -25.63 -7.66 -7.60
C GLU A 440 -24.43 -6.87 -7.05
N TRP A 441 -23.24 -7.47 -6.98
CA TRP A 441 -22.00 -6.81 -6.53
C TRP A 441 -21.24 -6.05 -7.62
N ARG A 442 -21.68 -6.20 -8.90
CA ARG A 442 -20.95 -5.63 -10.04
C ARG A 442 -20.79 -4.12 -9.93
N HIS A 443 -21.85 -3.41 -9.57
CA HIS A 443 -21.81 -1.95 -9.44
C HIS A 443 -20.77 -1.52 -8.40
N SER A 444 -20.82 -2.07 -7.19
CA SER A 444 -19.92 -1.73 -6.09
C SER A 444 -18.46 -2.10 -6.38
N ILE A 445 -18.19 -3.27 -6.98
CA ILE A 445 -16.84 -3.71 -7.33
C ILE A 445 -16.24 -2.81 -8.42
N VAL A 446 -17.01 -2.48 -9.47
CA VAL A 446 -16.55 -1.62 -10.56
C VAL A 446 -16.28 -0.20 -10.05
N GLU A 447 -17.24 0.40 -9.32
CA GLU A 447 -17.11 1.77 -8.81
C GLU A 447 -15.90 1.95 -7.89
N ARG A 448 -15.64 1.01 -6.96
CA ARG A 448 -14.47 1.04 -6.06
C ARG A 448 -13.17 1.04 -6.85
N ASN A 449 -13.09 0.28 -7.94
CA ASN A 449 -11.94 0.24 -8.84
C ASN A 449 -11.77 1.53 -9.64
N GLU A 450 -12.84 2.04 -10.27
CA GLU A 450 -12.82 3.29 -11.04
C GLU A 450 -12.39 4.47 -10.16
N ARG A 451 -12.96 4.58 -8.96
CA ARG A 451 -12.62 5.65 -8.01
C ARG A 451 -11.18 5.58 -7.54
N ASN A 452 -10.64 4.39 -7.28
CA ASN A 452 -9.23 4.21 -6.95
C ASN A 452 -8.33 4.78 -8.07
N VAL A 453 -8.62 4.46 -9.32
CA VAL A 453 -7.86 4.99 -10.48
C VAL A 453 -8.02 6.50 -10.61
N LEU A 454 -9.24 7.02 -10.55
CA LEU A 454 -9.54 8.45 -10.70
C LEU A 454 -8.82 9.32 -9.65
N PHE A 455 -8.74 8.85 -8.39
CA PHE A 455 -8.02 9.58 -7.33
C PHE A 455 -6.50 9.57 -7.52
N TYR A 456 -5.90 8.45 -7.99
CA TYR A 456 -4.45 8.25 -7.91
C TYR A 456 -3.74 8.16 -9.26
N ARG A 457 -4.41 8.30 -10.42
CA ARG A 457 -3.82 8.17 -11.76
C ARG A 457 -2.69 9.16 -12.07
N ASN A 458 -2.63 10.29 -11.38
CA ASN A 458 -1.59 11.30 -11.60
C ASN A 458 -0.32 11.09 -10.76
N HIS A 459 -0.24 10.02 -9.95
CA HIS A 459 0.96 9.70 -9.17
C HIS A 459 1.96 8.88 -9.99
N PRO A 460 3.22 9.34 -10.15
CA PRO A 460 4.24 8.58 -10.87
C PRO A 460 4.66 7.31 -10.13
N SER A 461 4.52 7.26 -8.80
CA SER A 461 4.83 6.07 -7.99
C SER A 461 3.93 4.87 -8.31
N VAL A 462 2.66 5.10 -8.69
CA VAL A 462 1.75 4.01 -9.04
C VAL A 462 2.20 3.31 -10.31
N VAL A 463 2.47 2.00 -10.21
CA VAL A 463 2.90 1.12 -11.31
C VAL A 463 1.91 0.00 -11.57
N PHE A 464 1.13 -0.40 -10.56
CA PHE A 464 0.07 -1.39 -10.68
C PHE A 464 -1.25 -0.84 -10.18
N TRP A 465 -2.33 -1.20 -10.89
CA TRP A 465 -3.68 -1.20 -10.38
C TRP A 465 -4.03 -2.62 -9.96
N SER A 466 -4.38 -2.81 -8.70
CA SER A 466 -4.85 -4.08 -8.17
C SER A 466 -6.35 -4.02 -7.94
N LEU A 467 -7.09 -4.97 -8.52
CA LEU A 467 -8.56 -4.92 -8.51
C LEU A 467 -9.18 -5.28 -7.16
N GLY A 468 -8.37 -5.73 -6.21
CA GLY A 468 -8.77 -6.12 -4.87
C GLY A 468 -8.00 -7.35 -4.38
N ASN A 469 -8.49 -7.95 -3.31
CA ASN A 469 -7.94 -9.12 -2.65
C ASN A 469 -9.03 -10.21 -2.52
N GLU A 470 -8.67 -11.43 -2.34
CA GLU A 470 -9.38 -12.65 -1.92
C GLU A 470 -10.93 -12.62 -1.97
N THR A 471 -11.51 -12.30 -3.14
CA THR A 471 -12.99 -12.21 -3.34
C THR A 471 -13.53 -13.28 -4.29
N GLY A 472 -12.64 -14.18 -4.74
CA GLY A 472 -12.95 -15.15 -5.79
C GLY A 472 -13.02 -14.47 -7.17
N HIS A 473 -13.25 -15.26 -8.22
CA HIS A 473 -13.28 -14.73 -9.59
C HIS A 473 -14.73 -14.68 -10.11
N GLY A 474 -14.97 -13.82 -11.12
CA GLY A 474 -16.26 -13.74 -11.78
C GLY A 474 -16.39 -12.54 -12.71
N PRO A 475 -17.55 -12.41 -13.38
CA PRO A 475 -17.77 -11.35 -14.38
C PRO A 475 -17.71 -9.93 -13.82
N CYS A 476 -17.82 -9.75 -12.51
CA CYS A 476 -17.66 -8.42 -11.90
C CYS A 476 -16.23 -7.91 -12.05
N PHE A 477 -15.22 -8.78 -11.91
CA PHE A 477 -13.82 -8.41 -12.08
C PHE A 477 -13.42 -8.24 -13.55
N THR A 478 -14.02 -8.98 -14.48
CA THR A 478 -13.90 -8.70 -15.91
C THR A 478 -14.37 -7.28 -16.24
N ALA A 479 -15.51 -6.87 -15.67
CA ALA A 479 -16.04 -5.52 -15.85
C ALA A 479 -15.15 -4.46 -15.19
N ALA A 480 -14.65 -4.70 -13.98
CA ALA A 480 -13.73 -3.79 -13.28
C ALA A 480 -12.42 -3.62 -14.06
N MET A 481 -11.85 -4.71 -14.60
CA MET A 481 -10.67 -4.66 -15.47
C MET A 481 -10.90 -3.76 -16.67
N ALA A 482 -12.03 -3.92 -17.36
CA ALA A 482 -12.37 -3.11 -18.53
C ALA A 482 -12.48 -1.63 -18.17
N ALA A 483 -13.17 -1.31 -17.07
CA ALA A 483 -13.36 0.06 -16.58
C ALA A 483 -12.02 0.72 -16.18
N VAL A 484 -11.16 0.01 -15.46
CA VAL A 484 -9.81 0.49 -15.11
C VAL A 484 -8.99 0.80 -16.35
N LYS A 485 -8.98 -0.10 -17.35
CA LYS A 485 -8.22 0.08 -18.59
C LYS A 485 -8.77 1.21 -19.47
N GLU A 486 -10.06 1.52 -19.39
CA GLU A 486 -10.68 2.64 -20.08
C GLU A 486 -10.17 3.98 -19.50
N ILE A 487 -10.08 4.09 -18.17
CA ILE A 487 -9.60 5.31 -17.49
C ILE A 487 -8.08 5.44 -17.65
N ASP A 488 -7.35 4.35 -17.40
CA ASP A 488 -5.88 4.34 -17.44
C ASP A 488 -5.33 3.03 -18.03
N ASN A 489 -4.88 3.09 -19.26
CA ASN A 489 -4.22 1.98 -19.96
C ASN A 489 -2.69 2.04 -19.89
N THR A 490 -2.12 2.91 -19.07
CA THR A 490 -0.66 3.09 -18.95
C THR A 490 -0.02 2.27 -17.83
N ARG A 491 -0.81 1.79 -16.86
CA ARG A 491 -0.35 0.97 -15.74
C ARG A 491 -0.70 -0.50 -15.96
N ILE A 492 0.08 -1.34 -15.30
CA ILE A 492 -0.15 -2.78 -15.25
C ILE A 492 -1.34 -3.06 -14.33
N VAL A 493 -2.26 -3.92 -14.77
CA VAL A 493 -3.40 -4.33 -13.93
C VAL A 493 -3.21 -5.77 -13.48
N GLN A 494 -3.37 -6.02 -12.19
CA GLN A 494 -3.30 -7.34 -11.60
C GLN A 494 -4.60 -7.70 -10.88
N TRP A 495 -4.91 -9.00 -10.91
CA TRP A 495 -5.97 -9.61 -10.12
C TRP A 495 -5.57 -11.03 -9.72
N GLU A 496 -5.39 -11.30 -8.44
CA GLU A 496 -5.23 -12.61 -7.84
C GLU A 496 -6.61 -12.99 -7.22
N PRO A 497 -7.13 -14.17 -7.42
CA PRO A 497 -6.54 -15.41 -7.99
C PRO A 497 -6.79 -15.64 -9.49
N TRP A 498 -7.38 -14.73 -10.23
CA TRP A 498 -7.81 -14.94 -11.62
C TRP A 498 -6.96 -14.16 -12.63
N ASN A 499 -6.02 -14.86 -13.28
CA ASN A 499 -5.01 -14.24 -14.12
C ASN A 499 -5.34 -14.21 -15.64
N ASN A 500 -6.48 -14.72 -16.09
CA ASN A 500 -6.80 -14.78 -17.52
C ASN A 500 -6.74 -13.41 -18.20
N GLU A 501 -7.35 -12.42 -17.58
CA GLU A 501 -7.47 -11.05 -18.09
C GLU A 501 -6.41 -10.12 -17.50
N SER A 502 -5.77 -10.51 -16.36
CA SER A 502 -4.69 -9.77 -15.72
C SER A 502 -3.46 -9.64 -16.62
N ASP A 503 -2.75 -8.52 -16.56
CA ASP A 503 -1.52 -8.30 -17.31
C ASP A 503 -0.36 -9.16 -16.80
N VAL A 504 -0.42 -9.63 -15.55
CA VAL A 504 0.59 -10.45 -14.87
C VAL A 504 -0.03 -11.73 -14.31
N ASP A 505 0.78 -12.76 -14.14
CA ASP A 505 0.42 -13.97 -13.38
C ASP A 505 0.75 -13.72 -11.90
N ALA A 506 -0.24 -13.22 -11.14
CA ALA A 506 -0.09 -12.91 -9.72
C ALA A 506 -0.52 -14.10 -8.86
N ARG A 507 0.27 -14.43 -7.82
CA ARG A 507 0.01 -15.54 -6.89
C ARG A 507 0.39 -15.20 -5.46
N MET A 508 -0.17 -15.97 -4.52
CA MET A 508 0.16 -15.94 -3.10
C MET A 508 0.85 -17.24 -2.67
N TYR A 509 1.85 -17.14 -1.80
CA TYR A 509 2.44 -18.22 -0.99
C TYR A 509 2.83 -19.51 -1.76
N ARG A 510 3.39 -19.39 -2.99
CA ARG A 510 3.84 -20.55 -3.76
C ARG A 510 5.17 -21.08 -3.24
N SER A 511 5.32 -22.43 -3.26
CA SER A 511 6.56 -23.09 -2.84
C SER A 511 7.73 -22.80 -3.77
N ILE A 512 8.96 -23.02 -3.30
CA ILE A 512 10.19 -22.90 -4.10
C ILE A 512 10.14 -23.81 -5.32
N ALA A 513 9.69 -25.06 -5.15
CA ALA A 513 9.57 -26.02 -6.23
C ALA A 513 8.53 -25.56 -7.28
N TRP A 514 7.42 -25.00 -6.85
CA TRP A 514 6.43 -24.40 -7.77
C TRP A 514 7.04 -23.24 -8.57
N LEU A 515 7.81 -22.38 -7.91
CA LEU A 515 8.47 -21.24 -8.57
C LEU A 515 9.55 -21.71 -9.57
N GLU A 516 10.33 -22.74 -9.25
CA GLU A 516 11.28 -23.33 -10.20
C GLU A 516 10.56 -23.80 -11.46
N GLN A 517 9.42 -24.51 -11.31
CA GLN A 517 8.61 -24.96 -12.45
C GLN A 517 8.06 -23.79 -13.27
N ARG A 518 7.51 -22.79 -12.58
CA ARG A 518 6.95 -21.59 -13.24
C ARG A 518 8.01 -20.78 -13.97
N GLY A 519 9.20 -20.67 -13.37
CA GLY A 519 10.35 -20.00 -13.98
C GLY A 519 10.83 -20.72 -15.24
N ARG A 520 10.95 -22.05 -15.18
CA ARG A 520 11.31 -22.90 -16.33
C ARG A 520 10.29 -22.77 -17.46
N LEU A 521 8.98 -22.80 -17.13
CA LEU A 521 7.90 -22.58 -18.10
C LEU A 521 8.06 -21.24 -18.82
N GLY A 522 8.26 -20.16 -18.08
CA GLY A 522 8.44 -18.81 -18.65
C GLY A 522 9.75 -18.64 -19.43
N ALA A 523 10.76 -19.44 -19.13
CA ALA A 523 12.03 -19.48 -19.87
C ALA A 523 12.02 -20.43 -21.07
N GLY A 524 10.91 -21.14 -21.33
CA GLY A 524 10.80 -22.13 -22.40
C GLY A 524 11.68 -23.39 -22.15
N LEU A 525 12.00 -23.67 -20.88
CA LEU A 525 12.79 -24.84 -20.48
C LEU A 525 11.91 -26.04 -20.16
N PRO A 526 12.39 -27.29 -20.35
CA PRO A 526 11.67 -28.49 -19.94
C PRO A 526 11.31 -28.44 -18.45
N LEU A 527 10.09 -28.85 -18.10
CA LEU A 527 9.66 -28.95 -16.70
C LEU A 527 10.38 -30.12 -16.01
N LEU A 528 10.61 -29.99 -14.71
CA LEU A 528 11.19 -31.05 -13.89
C LEU A 528 10.11 -32.07 -13.49
N SER A 529 10.51 -33.32 -13.30
CA SER A 529 9.65 -34.37 -12.78
C SER A 529 9.40 -34.21 -11.28
N GLU A 530 8.33 -34.81 -10.77
CA GLU A 530 8.03 -34.88 -9.33
C GLU A 530 9.23 -35.42 -8.51
N LYS A 531 9.92 -36.43 -9.05
CA LYS A 531 11.12 -36.98 -8.42
C LYS A 531 12.26 -35.97 -8.28
N GLU A 532 12.44 -35.09 -9.28
CA GLU A 532 13.50 -34.06 -9.27
C GLU A 532 13.14 -32.90 -8.34
N LEU A 533 11.85 -32.59 -8.16
CA LEU A 533 11.38 -31.53 -7.29
C LEU A 533 11.19 -31.98 -5.84
N GLY A 534 10.98 -33.28 -5.59
CA GLY A 534 10.62 -33.81 -4.28
C GLY A 534 9.15 -33.64 -3.89
N GLU A 535 8.36 -32.99 -4.75
CA GLU A 535 6.92 -32.77 -4.53
C GLU A 535 6.14 -32.77 -5.85
N ASN A 536 4.83 -33.05 -5.79
CA ASN A 536 3.93 -33.03 -6.94
C ASN A 536 3.44 -31.59 -7.18
N ILE A 537 3.95 -30.97 -8.23
CA ILE A 537 3.62 -29.61 -8.60
C ILE A 537 2.58 -29.60 -9.71
N GLN A 538 1.40 -29.08 -9.39
CA GLN A 538 0.35 -28.79 -10.34
C GLN A 538 0.42 -27.30 -10.74
N LEU A 539 0.88 -27.03 -11.98
CA LEU A 539 0.87 -25.64 -12.48
C LEU A 539 -0.53 -25.13 -12.83
N ASN A 540 -1.51 -26.01 -13.00
CA ASN A 540 -2.86 -25.71 -13.42
C ASN A 540 -3.86 -25.59 -12.25
N ASP A 541 -3.45 -25.02 -11.12
CA ASP A 541 -4.32 -24.83 -9.94
C ASP A 541 -5.59 -24.07 -10.25
N TYR A 542 -5.58 -23.23 -11.28
CA TYR A 542 -6.73 -22.51 -11.79
C TYR A 542 -6.91 -22.85 -13.27
N LYS A 543 -8.03 -23.43 -13.62
CA LYS A 543 -8.33 -23.89 -14.98
C LYS A 543 -7.98 -22.85 -16.04
N GLY A 544 -7.01 -23.18 -16.88
CA GLY A 544 -6.67 -22.43 -18.10
C GLY A 544 -5.75 -21.23 -17.91
N ASN A 545 -5.05 -21.05 -16.78
CA ASN A 545 -4.57 -19.74 -16.45
C ASN A 545 -3.08 -19.55 -16.16
N GLN A 546 -2.24 -20.33 -16.78
CA GLN A 546 -0.80 -20.08 -16.68
C GLN A 546 -0.24 -19.71 -18.04
N SER A 547 -0.16 -18.41 -18.28
CA SER A 547 0.50 -17.92 -19.47
C SER A 547 2.00 -17.84 -19.24
N ALA A 548 2.77 -18.67 -19.95
CA ALA A 548 4.23 -18.52 -20.02
C ALA A 548 4.66 -17.13 -20.53
N ASP A 549 3.76 -16.45 -21.24
CA ASP A 549 4.01 -15.17 -21.86
C ASP A 549 3.80 -13.97 -20.93
N LYS A 550 3.28 -14.20 -19.70
CA LYS A 550 3.08 -13.13 -18.71
C LYS A 550 4.21 -13.07 -17.69
N PRO A 551 4.57 -11.87 -17.20
CA PRO A 551 5.39 -11.76 -15.99
C PRO A 551 4.71 -12.44 -14.81
N PHE A 552 5.49 -13.07 -13.95
CA PHE A 552 5.04 -13.63 -12.68
C PHE A 552 5.33 -12.67 -11.54
N PHE A 553 4.37 -12.44 -10.65
CA PHE A 553 4.50 -11.59 -9.47
C PHE A 553 3.90 -12.28 -8.24
N MET A 554 4.65 -12.34 -7.14
CA MET A 554 4.16 -12.87 -5.87
C MET A 554 3.54 -11.74 -5.06
N CYS A 555 2.22 -11.51 -5.17
CA CYS A 555 1.57 -10.42 -4.46
C CYS A 555 1.60 -10.58 -2.93
N GLU A 556 1.72 -11.83 -2.45
CA GLU A 556 2.01 -12.16 -1.06
C GLU A 556 2.91 -13.38 -0.94
N TYR A 557 3.95 -13.30 -0.06
CA TYR A 557 4.83 -14.42 0.25
C TYR A 557 5.58 -14.18 1.56
N ALA A 558 6.31 -15.20 2.02
CA ALA A 558 7.21 -15.13 3.18
C ALA A 558 6.49 -14.54 4.42
N HIS A 559 5.30 -15.08 4.74
CA HIS A 559 4.47 -14.64 5.87
C HIS A 559 5.30 -14.46 7.15
N ALA A 560 5.42 -13.20 7.61
CA ALA A 560 6.42 -12.80 8.60
C ALA A 560 5.97 -12.95 10.06
N MET A 561 5.01 -13.83 10.33
CA MET A 561 4.56 -14.13 11.69
C MET A 561 5.61 -14.95 12.46
N GLY A 562 5.83 -14.61 13.72
CA GLY A 562 6.72 -15.37 14.61
C GLY A 562 8.17 -15.42 14.13
N ASN A 563 8.79 -16.61 14.16
CA ASN A 563 10.15 -16.85 13.68
C ASN A 563 10.14 -17.13 12.17
N ALA A 564 10.14 -16.11 11.36
CA ALA A 564 10.18 -16.06 9.90
C ALA A 564 11.49 -15.33 9.49
N LEU A 565 11.90 -15.31 8.26
CA LEU A 565 11.42 -15.60 6.94
C LEU A 565 12.08 -16.89 6.38
N GLY A 566 11.39 -18.00 6.40
CA GLY A 566 11.94 -19.25 5.87
C GLY A 566 12.11 -19.19 4.35
N ASN A 567 13.21 -19.77 3.83
CA ASN A 567 13.52 -19.91 2.40
C ASN A 567 13.57 -18.56 1.62
N PHE A 568 13.79 -17.43 2.31
CA PHE A 568 13.72 -16.12 1.66
C PHE A 568 14.84 -15.89 0.65
N GLU A 569 16.05 -16.43 0.90
CA GLU A 569 17.17 -16.41 -0.04
C GLU A 569 16.83 -17.22 -1.30
N GLU A 570 16.22 -18.41 -1.18
CA GLU A 570 15.85 -19.28 -2.30
C GLU A 570 14.81 -18.63 -3.22
N TYR A 571 13.81 -17.89 -2.66
CA TYR A 571 12.89 -17.09 -3.45
C TYR A 571 13.66 -16.09 -4.34
N TRP A 572 14.62 -15.36 -3.76
CA TRP A 572 15.35 -14.34 -4.50
C TRP A 572 16.35 -14.90 -5.48
N GLN A 573 16.93 -16.08 -5.21
CA GLN A 573 17.73 -16.81 -6.19
C GLN A 573 16.92 -17.11 -7.46
N LEU A 574 15.66 -17.55 -7.31
CA LEU A 574 14.77 -17.84 -8.43
C LEU A 574 14.30 -16.54 -9.14
N PHE A 575 14.02 -15.49 -8.38
CA PHE A 575 13.66 -14.20 -8.98
C PHE A 575 14.80 -13.62 -9.83
N TYR A 576 16.06 -13.81 -9.44
CA TYR A 576 17.20 -13.40 -10.27
C TYR A 576 17.48 -14.37 -11.42
N LYS A 577 17.23 -15.66 -11.24
CA LYS A 577 17.49 -16.71 -12.23
C LYS A 577 16.61 -16.59 -13.48
N TYR A 578 15.34 -16.23 -13.29
CA TYR A 578 14.35 -16.20 -14.36
C TYR A 578 13.87 -14.77 -14.67
N ASP A 579 13.94 -14.37 -15.93
CA ASP A 579 13.53 -13.03 -16.37
C ASP A 579 12.04 -12.76 -16.12
N CYS A 580 11.20 -13.76 -16.30
CA CYS A 580 9.75 -13.66 -16.09
C CYS A 580 9.34 -13.45 -14.62
N MET A 581 10.23 -13.73 -13.65
CA MET A 581 9.94 -13.54 -12.23
C MET A 581 10.14 -12.08 -11.84
N ALA A 582 9.08 -11.31 -11.68
CA ALA A 582 9.16 -9.87 -11.41
C ALA A 582 9.44 -9.52 -9.93
N GLY A 583 9.45 -10.49 -9.01
CA GLY A 583 9.59 -10.27 -7.57
C GLY A 583 8.28 -10.42 -6.81
N GLY A 584 8.09 -9.70 -5.70
CA GLY A 584 6.87 -9.82 -4.90
C GLY A 584 6.83 -8.93 -3.68
N CYS A 585 5.72 -9.02 -2.91
CA CYS A 585 5.49 -8.28 -1.67
C CYS A 585 5.41 -9.23 -0.47
N ILE A 586 6.28 -9.05 0.53
CA ILE A 586 6.26 -9.83 1.79
C ILE A 586 4.96 -9.53 2.55
N TRP A 587 4.32 -10.50 3.14
CA TRP A 587 3.24 -10.32 4.10
C TRP A 587 3.77 -10.36 5.53
N ASP A 588 3.75 -9.26 6.35
CA ASP A 588 3.47 -7.91 5.93
C ASP A 588 4.48 -6.93 6.58
N TRP A 589 4.19 -5.63 6.59
CA TRP A 589 5.11 -4.60 7.04
C TRP A 589 5.16 -4.43 8.56
N VAL A 590 4.00 -4.31 9.23
CA VAL A 590 3.94 -3.84 10.62
C VAL A 590 2.90 -4.58 11.45
N ASP A 591 3.26 -5.06 12.62
CA ASP A 591 2.32 -5.69 13.57
C ASP A 591 1.13 -4.76 13.86
N GLN A 592 -0.09 -5.29 13.80
CA GLN A 592 -1.32 -4.52 14.03
C GLN A 592 -1.74 -4.50 15.52
N ALA A 593 -0.79 -4.56 16.45
CA ALA A 593 -1.06 -4.50 17.87
C ALA A 593 -1.33 -3.07 18.36
N ILE A 594 -2.13 -2.94 19.41
CA ILE A 594 -2.62 -1.68 19.97
C ILE A 594 -2.23 -1.59 21.45
N TRP A 595 -1.85 -0.40 21.92
CA TRP A 595 -1.59 -0.19 23.35
C TRP A 595 -2.85 -0.35 24.20
N LYS A 596 -2.80 -1.28 25.17
CA LYS A 596 -3.84 -1.49 26.20
C LYS A 596 -3.22 -1.38 27.59
N GLU A 597 -3.90 -0.69 28.51
CA GLU A 597 -3.50 -0.59 29.92
C GLU A 597 -3.96 -1.82 30.71
N THR A 598 -3.14 -2.25 31.64
CA THR A 598 -3.48 -3.27 32.65
C THR A 598 -4.02 -2.63 33.92
N ASN A 599 -4.53 -3.44 34.81
CA ASN A 599 -4.89 -2.98 36.19
C ASN A 599 -3.68 -2.87 37.11
N ARG A 600 -2.47 -3.21 36.67
CA ARG A 600 -1.24 -3.14 37.46
C ARG A 600 -0.64 -1.75 37.37
N ILE A 601 -0.06 -1.30 38.51
CA ILE A 601 0.72 -0.05 38.58
C ILE A 601 2.20 -0.42 38.53
N ASP A 602 2.93 0.15 37.59
CA ASP A 602 4.39 0.08 37.54
C ASP A 602 4.95 0.83 38.79
N PRO A 603 5.62 0.14 39.69
CA PRO A 603 6.10 0.76 40.93
C PRO A 603 7.19 1.80 40.73
N SER A 604 7.87 1.78 39.57
CA SER A 604 8.94 2.73 39.26
C SER A 604 8.42 4.04 38.69
N THR A 605 7.28 4.01 38.00
CA THR A 605 6.70 5.18 37.32
C THR A 605 5.41 5.69 37.93
N GLY A 606 4.74 4.89 38.77
CA GLY A 606 3.42 5.19 39.35
C GLY A 606 2.28 5.19 38.31
N LYS A 607 2.53 4.76 37.09
CA LYS A 607 1.54 4.68 36.00
C LYS A 607 1.03 3.26 35.83
N ARG A 608 -0.13 3.09 35.17
CA ARG A 608 -0.60 1.76 34.78
C ARG A 608 0.38 1.14 33.78
N GLU A 609 0.70 -0.14 34.00
CA GLU A 609 1.43 -0.92 33.02
C GLU A 609 0.59 -1.04 31.74
N ARG A 610 1.25 -1.05 30.58
CA ARG A 610 0.59 -1.23 29.29
C ARG A 610 1.35 -2.25 28.44
N TYR A 611 0.62 -2.91 27.56
CA TYR A 611 1.16 -3.90 26.62
C TYR A 611 0.54 -3.70 25.24
N LEU A 612 1.17 -4.29 24.23
CA LEU A 612 0.64 -4.33 22.86
C LEU A 612 -0.35 -5.48 22.75
N ALA A 613 -1.62 -5.16 22.69
CA ALA A 613 -2.75 -6.07 22.62
C ALA A 613 -3.12 -6.42 21.17
N PHE A 614 -3.66 -7.62 20.98
CA PHE A 614 -4.11 -8.15 19.70
C PHE A 614 -5.46 -8.86 19.83
N GLY A 615 -5.89 -9.64 18.82
CA GLY A 615 -7.20 -10.31 18.82
C GLY A 615 -7.45 -11.15 20.07
N GLY A 616 -8.64 -11.03 20.65
CA GLY A 616 -9.06 -11.64 21.91
C GLY A 616 -8.75 -10.83 23.16
N ASP A 617 -7.80 -9.91 23.11
CA ASP A 617 -7.43 -9.08 24.26
C ASP A 617 -8.49 -8.01 24.61
N PHE A 618 -9.45 -7.78 23.75
CA PHE A 618 -10.54 -6.80 23.91
C PHE A 618 -11.88 -7.45 24.23
N ASP A 619 -11.85 -8.73 24.68
CA ASP A 619 -13.05 -9.55 24.99
C ASP A 619 -14.00 -9.73 23.80
N GLU A 620 -13.51 -9.54 22.56
CA GLU A 620 -14.29 -9.75 21.34
C GLU A 620 -14.36 -11.23 20.93
N SER A 621 -15.50 -11.62 20.32
CA SER A 621 -15.74 -12.96 19.80
C SER A 621 -16.64 -12.88 18.54
N PRO A 622 -16.26 -13.56 17.43
CA PRO A 622 -15.04 -14.38 17.25
C PRO A 622 -13.76 -13.54 17.20
N ASN A 623 -12.61 -14.19 17.43
CA ASN A 623 -11.29 -13.61 17.18
C ASN A 623 -10.30 -14.68 16.68
N ASP A 624 -9.24 -14.27 16.03
CA ASP A 624 -8.17 -15.15 15.53
C ASP A 624 -6.81 -14.85 16.22
N GLY A 625 -6.85 -14.30 17.44
CA GLY A 625 -5.67 -14.11 18.30
C GLY A 625 -4.60 -13.19 17.71
N PRO A 626 -3.31 -13.56 17.80
CA PRO A 626 -2.19 -12.74 17.34
C PRO A 626 -1.94 -12.85 15.82
N PHE A 627 -2.86 -13.40 15.03
CA PHE A 627 -2.63 -13.66 13.59
C PHE A 627 -2.45 -12.37 12.77
N ASN A 628 -2.82 -11.20 13.31
CA ASN A 628 -2.53 -9.87 12.77
C ASN A 628 -1.16 -9.29 13.22
N CYS A 629 -0.34 -10.06 13.94
CA CYS A 629 1.02 -9.68 14.35
C CYS A 629 2.05 -10.39 13.48
N ASN A 630 2.08 -10.08 12.20
CA ASN A 630 2.91 -10.67 11.15
C ASN A 630 3.82 -9.66 10.46
N GLY A 631 4.13 -8.55 11.14
CA GLY A 631 4.98 -7.48 10.62
C GLY A 631 6.46 -7.82 10.59
N LEU A 632 7.18 -7.29 9.57
CA LEU A 632 8.64 -7.20 9.53
C LEU A 632 9.18 -6.25 10.61
N ILE A 633 8.36 -5.33 11.08
CA ILE A 633 8.63 -4.45 12.22
C ILE A 633 7.52 -4.55 13.27
N THR A 634 7.86 -4.21 14.51
CA THR A 634 6.84 -4.14 15.56
C THR A 634 5.85 -3.00 15.33
N ALA A 635 4.71 -3.03 16.01
CA ALA A 635 3.72 -1.94 15.99
C ALA A 635 4.35 -0.56 16.29
N GLU A 636 5.39 -0.50 17.13
CA GLU A 636 6.14 0.72 17.48
C GLU A 636 7.19 1.11 16.41
N ARG A 637 7.26 0.43 15.26
CA ARG A 637 8.27 0.62 14.19
C ARG A 637 9.70 0.31 14.65
N LYS A 638 9.88 -0.64 15.59
CA LYS A 638 11.20 -1.18 15.95
C LYS A 638 11.62 -2.24 14.94
N VAL A 639 12.90 -2.17 14.57
CA VAL A 639 13.54 -3.13 13.65
C VAL A 639 13.61 -4.51 14.30
N THR A 640 13.22 -5.54 13.58
CA THR A 640 13.29 -6.94 13.98
C THR A 640 14.38 -7.69 13.20
N PRO A 641 14.81 -8.87 13.64
CA PRO A 641 15.70 -9.74 12.86
C PRO A 641 15.15 -10.09 11.47
N LYS A 642 13.83 -10.21 11.31
CA LYS A 642 13.15 -10.46 10.03
C LYS A 642 13.44 -9.38 9.00
N LEU A 643 13.38 -8.11 9.40
CA LEU A 643 13.69 -6.98 8.52
C LEU A 643 15.17 -6.94 8.14
N ILE A 644 16.07 -7.30 9.06
CA ILE A 644 17.52 -7.37 8.79
C ILE A 644 17.81 -8.46 7.77
N GLU A 645 17.20 -9.65 7.91
CA GLU A 645 17.30 -10.76 6.95
C GLU A 645 16.79 -10.35 5.57
N ALA A 646 15.58 -9.76 5.51
CA ALA A 646 15.01 -9.27 4.25
C ALA A 646 15.96 -8.28 3.55
N ALA A 647 16.50 -7.32 4.28
CA ALA A 647 17.43 -6.32 3.75
C ALA A 647 18.72 -6.94 3.21
N HIS A 648 19.24 -7.98 3.88
CA HIS A 648 20.44 -8.71 3.44
C HIS A 648 20.19 -9.46 2.14
N VAL A 649 19.12 -10.22 2.05
CA VAL A 649 18.76 -11.00 0.86
C VAL A 649 18.47 -10.09 -0.34
N GLN A 650 17.73 -8.99 -0.11
CA GLN A 650 17.33 -8.04 -1.16
C GLN A 650 18.40 -6.99 -1.51
N ARG A 651 19.61 -7.04 -0.92
CA ARG A 651 20.66 -6.04 -1.16
C ARG A 651 20.96 -5.84 -2.64
N TYR A 652 21.14 -4.59 -3.02
CA TYR A 652 21.43 -4.21 -4.41
C TYR A 652 22.89 -4.43 -4.81
N LEU A 653 23.82 -4.32 -3.86
CA LEU A 653 25.25 -4.50 -4.08
C LEU A 653 25.70 -5.80 -3.42
N ALA A 654 25.70 -6.88 -4.20
CA ALA A 654 26.09 -8.21 -3.74
C ALA A 654 27.50 -8.56 -4.22
N VAL A 655 28.34 -9.10 -3.33
CA VAL A 655 29.68 -9.57 -3.67
C VAL A 655 29.73 -11.08 -3.45
N ASP A 656 30.16 -11.82 -4.48
CA ASP A 656 30.33 -13.28 -4.42
C ASP A 656 31.73 -13.69 -3.92
N SER A 657 31.91 -14.99 -3.69
CA SER A 657 33.19 -15.59 -3.23
C SER A 657 34.34 -15.37 -4.20
N SER A 658 34.09 -14.99 -5.44
CA SER A 658 35.12 -14.67 -6.44
C SER A 658 35.45 -13.18 -6.47
N PHE A 659 34.97 -12.39 -5.50
CA PHE A 659 35.08 -10.91 -5.42
C PHE A 659 34.48 -10.19 -6.62
N THR A 660 33.42 -10.74 -7.18
CA THR A 660 32.65 -10.06 -8.21
C THR A 660 31.54 -9.27 -7.54
N LEU A 661 31.50 -7.96 -7.77
CA LEU A 661 30.42 -7.08 -7.37
C LEU A 661 29.29 -7.16 -8.42
N HIS A 662 28.14 -7.62 -8.02
CA HIS A 662 26.90 -7.59 -8.79
C HIS A 662 26.10 -6.35 -8.43
N ASN A 663 25.99 -5.42 -9.36
CA ASN A 663 25.14 -4.23 -9.21
C ASN A 663 23.72 -4.55 -9.70
N ARG A 664 22.81 -4.74 -8.79
CA ARG A 664 21.40 -5.07 -9.02
C ARG A 664 20.48 -3.83 -9.09
N TYR A 665 21.03 -2.62 -8.91
CA TYR A 665 20.31 -1.39 -9.20
C TYR A 665 19.96 -1.30 -10.69
N ALA A 666 18.80 -0.74 -11.01
CA ALA A 666 18.40 -0.53 -12.40
C ALA A 666 18.89 0.81 -12.96
N PHE A 667 19.13 1.81 -12.09
CA PHE A 667 19.45 3.18 -12.51
C PHE A 667 20.71 3.75 -11.83
N THR A 668 21.20 3.15 -10.73
CA THR A 668 22.27 3.70 -9.91
C THR A 668 23.58 2.93 -10.12
N PRO A 669 24.65 3.55 -10.62
CA PRO A 669 25.96 2.90 -10.73
C PRO A 669 26.60 2.69 -9.34
N ALA A 670 27.45 1.65 -9.22
CA ALA A 670 27.98 1.24 -7.93
C ALA A 670 28.95 2.26 -7.29
N ASP A 671 29.63 3.05 -8.09
CA ASP A 671 30.57 4.09 -7.64
C ASP A 671 29.91 5.32 -7.00
N GLU A 672 28.56 5.38 -6.96
CA GLU A 672 27.83 6.34 -6.12
C GLU A 672 27.93 6.01 -4.61
N PHE A 673 28.45 4.83 -4.24
CA PHE A 673 28.61 4.38 -2.87
C PHE A 673 30.10 4.36 -2.44
N SER A 674 30.36 4.53 -1.13
CA SER A 674 31.66 4.29 -0.52
C SER A 674 31.79 2.83 -0.11
N GLY A 675 33.02 2.27 -0.19
CA GLY A 675 33.30 0.89 0.17
C GLY A 675 34.23 0.79 1.39
N VAL A 676 33.89 -0.10 2.32
CA VAL A 676 34.71 -0.45 3.50
C VAL A 676 34.81 -1.95 3.59
N TRP A 677 36.02 -2.44 3.91
CA TRP A 677 36.22 -3.84 4.24
C TRP A 677 36.77 -4.03 5.67
N GLU A 678 36.45 -5.15 6.29
CA GLU A 678 36.90 -5.54 7.61
C GLU A 678 37.28 -7.02 7.61
N LEU A 679 38.54 -7.31 7.97
CA LEU A 679 39.01 -8.67 8.16
C LEU A 679 38.75 -9.12 9.61
N VAL A 680 38.00 -10.19 9.76
CA VAL A 680 37.69 -10.86 11.04
C VAL A 680 38.46 -12.20 11.08
N VAL A 681 39.25 -12.42 12.13
CA VAL A 681 40.01 -13.66 12.36
C VAL A 681 39.64 -14.21 13.73
N ASP A 682 39.21 -15.48 13.77
CA ASP A 682 38.74 -16.15 15.01
C ASP A 682 37.75 -15.29 15.81
N GLY A 683 36.78 -14.69 15.10
CA GLY A 683 35.73 -13.85 15.66
C GLY A 683 36.14 -12.41 16.05
N LYS A 684 37.43 -12.02 15.82
CA LYS A 684 37.94 -10.68 16.18
C LYS A 684 38.28 -9.85 14.95
N SER A 685 37.86 -8.59 14.93
CA SER A 685 38.26 -7.62 13.90
C SER A 685 39.76 -7.32 14.05
N VAL A 686 40.56 -7.67 13.06
CA VAL A 686 42.03 -7.49 13.07
C VAL A 686 42.51 -6.38 12.16
N LYS A 687 41.79 -6.07 11.08
CA LYS A 687 42.16 -5.01 10.13
C LYS A 687 40.93 -4.45 9.43
N LYS A 688 40.91 -3.16 9.16
CA LYS A 688 39.89 -2.47 8.40
C LYS A 688 40.51 -1.54 7.36
N GLY A 689 39.80 -1.31 6.26
CA GLY A 689 40.22 -0.36 5.24
C GLY A 689 39.10 0.12 4.37
N GLU A 690 39.31 1.22 3.71
CA GLU A 690 38.43 1.75 2.67
C GLU A 690 38.93 1.32 1.30
N PHE A 691 38.04 1.28 0.32
CA PHE A 691 38.37 1.03 -1.07
C PHE A 691 37.51 1.85 -2.01
N ALA A 692 38.06 2.19 -3.19
CA ALA A 692 37.32 2.79 -4.26
C ALA A 692 36.37 1.75 -4.87
N VAL A 693 35.06 2.00 -4.79
CA VAL A 693 34.08 1.14 -5.43
C VAL A 693 34.19 1.30 -6.95
N PRO A 694 34.37 0.23 -7.73
CA PRO A 694 34.48 0.33 -9.18
C PRO A 694 33.17 0.83 -9.81
N ALA A 695 33.27 1.52 -10.95
CA ALA A 695 32.15 2.07 -11.71
C ALA A 695 31.35 0.95 -12.44
N VAL A 696 30.80 0.01 -11.67
CA VAL A 696 29.96 -1.07 -12.19
C VAL A 696 28.60 -0.49 -12.58
N LYS A 697 28.27 -0.59 -13.86
CA LYS A 697 26.99 -0.07 -14.41
C LYS A 697 25.78 -0.76 -13.78
N PRO A 698 24.61 -0.10 -13.79
CA PRO A 698 23.36 -0.74 -13.40
C PRO A 698 23.10 -2.06 -14.15
N LEU A 699 22.56 -3.07 -13.44
CA LEU A 699 22.26 -4.42 -13.95
C LEU A 699 23.48 -5.12 -14.59
N SER A 700 24.68 -4.89 -14.04
CA SER A 700 25.91 -5.51 -14.52
C SER A 700 26.83 -5.94 -13.37
N SER A 701 27.96 -6.57 -13.70
CA SER A 701 28.92 -7.06 -12.72
C SER A 701 30.34 -6.60 -13.05
N GLY A 702 31.19 -6.49 -12.02
CA GLY A 702 32.60 -6.10 -12.15
C GLY A 702 33.44 -6.63 -10.99
N LYS A 703 34.75 -6.76 -11.18
CA LYS A 703 35.67 -7.24 -10.15
C LYS A 703 36.02 -6.12 -9.16
N LEU A 704 36.13 -6.47 -7.88
CA LEU A 704 36.80 -5.62 -6.89
C LEU A 704 38.30 -5.61 -7.10
N SER A 705 39.00 -4.63 -6.56
CA SER A 705 40.46 -4.42 -6.71
C SER A 705 41.31 -5.29 -5.81
N PHE A 706 40.74 -6.19 -5.02
CA PHE A 706 41.40 -7.11 -4.10
C PHE A 706 40.87 -8.54 -4.29
N SER A 707 41.64 -9.52 -3.82
CA SER A 707 41.40 -10.96 -3.94
C SER A 707 41.48 -11.65 -2.57
N ALA A 708 41.16 -12.96 -2.53
CA ALA A 708 41.28 -13.77 -1.31
C ALA A 708 42.71 -13.79 -0.77
N ASP A 709 43.73 -13.78 -1.65
CA ASP A 709 45.15 -13.87 -1.30
C ASP A 709 45.60 -12.63 -0.49
N ASP A 710 44.99 -11.46 -0.71
CA ASP A 710 45.30 -10.24 0.04
C ASP A 710 44.94 -10.34 1.54
N PHE A 711 44.10 -11.31 1.90
CA PHE A 711 43.60 -11.57 3.24
C PHE A 711 43.91 -12.98 3.78
N ALA A 712 44.68 -13.76 3.06
CA ALA A 712 45.05 -15.14 3.43
C ALA A 712 45.90 -15.19 4.73
N GLY A 713 45.86 -16.31 5.45
CA GLY A 713 46.61 -16.54 6.67
C GLY A 713 46.04 -17.63 7.57
N GLU A 714 46.52 -17.73 8.80
CA GLU A 714 46.05 -18.71 9.79
C GLU A 714 44.75 -18.28 10.47
N GLY A 715 43.96 -19.19 11.04
CA GLY A 715 42.70 -18.99 11.75
C GLY A 715 41.46 -18.99 10.85
N GLU A 716 40.30 -19.01 11.47
CA GLU A 716 39.02 -18.86 10.75
C GLU A 716 38.88 -17.40 10.29
N ARG A 717 38.73 -17.18 8.99
CA ARG A 717 38.82 -15.84 8.40
C ARG A 717 37.59 -15.47 7.60
N PHE A 718 37.03 -14.28 7.89
CA PHE A 718 35.95 -13.68 7.16
C PHE A 718 36.34 -12.27 6.71
N LEU A 719 35.97 -11.92 5.48
CA LEU A 719 36.04 -10.55 4.98
C LEU A 719 34.63 -9.99 4.88
N ASN A 720 34.35 -9.01 5.73
CA ASN A 720 33.12 -8.23 5.67
C ASN A 720 33.32 -7.05 4.71
N ILE A 721 32.45 -6.93 3.71
CA ILE A 721 32.47 -5.83 2.73
C ILE A 721 31.15 -5.07 2.84
N SER A 722 31.24 -3.76 3.07
CA SER A 722 30.10 -2.87 3.26
C SER A 722 30.10 -1.74 2.26
N PHE A 723 28.90 -1.40 1.78
CA PHE A 723 28.68 -0.22 0.92
C PHE A 723 27.78 0.77 1.63
N ALA A 724 28.16 2.07 1.58
CA ALA A 724 27.46 3.14 2.29
C ALA A 724 27.19 4.36 1.40
N LEU A 725 26.18 5.14 1.75
CA LEU A 725 25.83 6.39 1.06
C LEU A 725 26.98 7.41 1.12
N LYS A 726 27.35 8.01 0.00
CA LYS A 726 28.31 9.11 -0.08
C LYS A 726 27.69 10.47 0.29
N ASN A 727 26.37 10.62 0.14
CA ASN A 727 25.63 11.85 0.37
C ASN A 727 24.38 11.59 1.22
N ASP A 728 23.84 12.66 1.81
CA ASP A 728 22.53 12.63 2.46
C ASP A 728 21.42 12.35 1.42
N THR A 729 20.41 11.61 1.85
CA THR A 729 19.15 11.37 1.13
C THR A 729 17.98 11.81 2.00
N LEU A 730 16.75 11.81 1.48
CA LEU A 730 15.57 12.08 2.29
C LEU A 730 15.35 11.04 3.40
N TRP A 731 15.82 9.80 3.20
CA TRP A 731 15.55 8.67 4.09
C TRP A 731 16.74 8.25 4.96
N ALA A 732 17.98 8.71 4.67
CA ALA A 732 19.16 8.40 5.48
C ALA A 732 20.28 9.43 5.29
N LYS A 733 21.15 9.53 6.30
CA LYS A 733 22.35 10.38 6.26
C LYS A 733 23.49 9.67 5.55
N LYS A 734 24.43 10.44 5.02
CA LYS A 734 25.75 9.99 4.56
C LYS A 734 26.34 8.99 5.55
N GLY A 735 26.92 7.91 5.03
CA GLY A 735 27.50 6.85 5.85
C GLY A 735 26.52 5.72 6.22
N TRP A 736 25.21 5.86 5.91
CA TRP A 736 24.28 4.74 6.09
C TRP A 736 24.67 3.55 5.20
N VAL A 737 24.82 2.36 5.82
CA VAL A 737 25.24 1.13 5.13
C VAL A 737 24.03 0.50 4.43
N VAL A 738 24.04 0.50 3.10
CA VAL A 738 22.96 -0.06 2.25
C VAL A 738 23.14 -1.54 1.92
N ALA A 739 24.39 -2.05 2.01
CA ALA A 739 24.66 -3.46 1.76
C ALA A 739 25.83 -3.96 2.60
N ARG A 740 25.68 -5.17 3.13
CA ARG A 740 26.74 -5.93 3.82
C ARG A 740 26.90 -7.27 3.14
N ASN A 741 28.16 -7.67 2.94
CA ASN A 741 28.53 -8.96 2.38
C ASN A 741 29.61 -9.57 3.27
N GLN A 742 29.61 -10.88 3.42
CA GLN A 742 30.64 -11.62 4.14
C GLN A 742 31.17 -12.71 3.22
N ILE A 743 32.50 -12.78 3.09
CA ILE A 743 33.20 -13.77 2.27
C ILE A 743 34.10 -14.61 3.18
N VAL A 744 33.98 -15.93 3.09
CA VAL A 744 34.89 -16.84 3.75
C VAL A 744 36.22 -16.79 3.01
N ILE A 745 37.30 -16.45 3.71
CA ILE A 745 38.66 -16.47 3.17
C ILE A 745 39.27 -17.85 3.49
N PRO A 746 39.76 -18.57 2.49
CA PRO A 746 40.44 -19.87 2.76
C PRO A 746 41.57 -19.69 3.76
N SER A 747 41.51 -20.39 4.88
CA SER A 747 42.62 -20.42 5.83
C SER A 747 43.73 -21.39 5.32
N ALA A 748 45.00 -21.07 5.58
CA ALA A 748 46.03 -22.02 5.44
C ALA A 748 45.72 -23.25 6.35
N VAL A 749 45.74 -24.46 5.79
CA VAL A 749 45.52 -25.66 6.58
C VAL A 749 46.66 -25.76 7.59
N VAL A 750 46.39 -25.30 8.81
CA VAL A 750 47.26 -25.71 9.93
C VAL A 750 46.94 -27.18 10.16
N GLU A 751 47.87 -28.06 9.84
CA GLU A 751 47.79 -29.45 10.31
C GLU A 751 47.56 -29.39 11.82
N LYS A 752 46.30 -29.59 12.25
CA LYS A 752 46.00 -29.76 13.67
C LYS A 752 46.86 -30.92 14.11
N LYS A 753 47.91 -30.64 14.90
CA LYS A 753 48.58 -31.70 15.63
C LYS A 753 47.51 -32.61 16.17
N SER A 754 47.61 -33.90 15.80
CA SER A 754 46.63 -34.92 16.12
C SER A 754 46.16 -34.71 17.56
N ALA A 755 44.88 -34.48 17.72
CA ALA A 755 44.28 -34.34 19.05
C ALA A 755 44.73 -35.57 19.85
N ALA A 756 45.26 -35.36 21.05
CA ALA A 756 45.57 -36.45 21.96
C ALA A 756 44.40 -37.44 21.94
N LYS A 757 44.71 -38.75 21.78
CA LYS A 757 43.68 -39.80 21.77
C LYS A 757 42.65 -39.44 22.86
N PRO A 758 41.37 -39.42 22.54
CA PRO A 758 40.35 -39.14 23.54
C PRO A 758 40.60 -40.11 24.71
N LYS A 759 40.72 -39.57 25.90
CA LYS A 759 40.73 -40.41 27.12
C LYS A 759 39.37 -41.12 27.15
N ASP A 760 39.34 -42.34 27.70
CA ASP A 760 38.11 -43.10 27.78
C ASP A 760 36.93 -42.22 28.19
N ILE A 761 35.88 -42.27 27.39
CA ILE A 761 34.66 -41.55 27.65
C ILE A 761 33.73 -42.49 28.41
N GLU A 762 33.42 -42.17 29.64
CA GLU A 762 32.39 -42.84 30.42
C GLU A 762 31.08 -42.12 30.31
N VAL A 763 30.00 -42.84 29.98
CA VAL A 763 28.67 -42.30 29.90
C VAL A 763 27.75 -42.98 30.91
N GLU A 764 27.20 -42.21 31.83
CA GLU A 764 26.18 -42.68 32.77
C GLU A 764 24.84 -42.10 32.37
N GLU A 765 23.82 -42.95 32.26
CA GLU A 765 22.45 -42.54 31.93
C GLU A 765 21.51 -42.86 33.07
N THR A 766 20.71 -41.86 33.44
CA THR A 766 19.58 -42.01 34.32
C THR A 766 18.30 -41.59 33.62
N SER A 767 17.14 -41.73 34.28
CA SER A 767 15.89 -41.23 33.74
C SER A 767 15.82 -39.69 33.63
N ARG A 768 16.73 -38.99 34.34
CA ARG A 768 16.76 -37.52 34.38
C ARG A 768 17.95 -36.90 33.68
N GLU A 769 19.13 -37.59 33.69
CA GLU A 769 20.38 -36.99 33.24
C GLU A 769 21.19 -37.97 32.42
N ILE A 770 21.99 -37.44 31.50
CA ILE A 770 23.10 -38.11 30.83
C ILE A 770 24.35 -37.41 31.33
N THR A 771 25.24 -38.15 32.03
CA THR A 771 26.55 -37.65 32.47
C THR A 771 27.62 -38.21 31.56
N VAL A 772 28.42 -37.34 30.98
CA VAL A 772 29.59 -37.72 30.14
C VAL A 772 30.86 -37.27 30.85
N VAL A 773 31.76 -38.19 31.14
CA VAL A 773 33.07 -37.93 31.80
C VAL A 773 34.20 -38.32 30.86
N SER A 774 35.18 -37.43 30.68
CA SER A 774 36.42 -37.68 29.99
C SER A 774 37.57 -36.97 30.69
N GLY A 775 38.35 -37.73 31.43
CA GLY A 775 39.44 -37.19 32.23
C GLY A 775 39.00 -36.26 33.34
N ARG A 776 39.28 -34.93 33.20
CA ARG A 776 38.82 -33.91 34.17
C ARG A 776 37.56 -33.18 33.74
N THR A 777 37.04 -33.46 32.57
CA THR A 777 35.85 -32.81 32.04
C THR A 777 34.65 -33.69 32.36
N ARG A 778 33.64 -33.09 32.96
CA ARG A 778 32.31 -33.67 33.18
C ARG A 778 31.25 -32.76 32.55
N ALA A 779 30.42 -33.33 31.68
CA ALA A 779 29.23 -32.65 31.12
C ALA A 779 27.99 -33.41 31.61
N VAL A 780 26.98 -32.68 32.04
CA VAL A 780 25.70 -33.25 32.45
C VAL A 780 24.63 -32.64 31.58
N PHE A 781 23.82 -33.49 30.96
CA PHE A 781 22.69 -33.09 30.15
C PHE A 781 21.40 -33.48 30.87
N ASP A 782 20.55 -32.49 31.17
CA ASP A 782 19.25 -32.75 31.76
C ASP A 782 18.26 -33.12 30.65
N ARG A 783 17.59 -34.27 30.79
CA ARG A 783 16.69 -34.79 29.73
C ARG A 783 15.38 -34.02 29.63
N SER A 784 15.07 -33.16 30.58
CA SER A 784 13.85 -32.33 30.59
C SER A 784 14.08 -30.95 30.01
N THR A 785 15.30 -30.44 30.05
CA THR A 785 15.63 -29.06 29.65
C THR A 785 16.59 -28.95 28.47
N GLY A 786 17.25 -30.03 28.11
CA GLY A 786 18.25 -30.09 27.03
C GLY A 786 19.69 -29.94 27.49
#